data_41461b4d0c84f41d6cc073d0925827e9
#
_entry.id   41461b4d0c84f41d6cc073d0925827e9
#
_cell.length_a   1.000
_cell.length_b   1.000
_cell.length_c   1.000
_cell.angle_alpha   90.00
_cell.angle_beta   90.00
_cell.angle_gamma   90.00
#
_symmetry.space_group_name_H-M   'P 1'
#
loop_
_entity.id
_entity.type
_entity.pdbx_description
1 polymer ?
#
loop_
_entity_poly.entity_id
_entity_poly.type
_entity_poly.pdbx_seq_one_letter_code
_entity_poly.pdbx_strand_id
1 'polypeptide(L)'
;MKKFLKWPVLALVILLLAFRPILKSSKASFEESFVESCEASCATSFAESWSDSLIKTLTLDQKIGQLFMVAAWSDEKKESYNPTQIEALIKNNGIGGIIFFQGGPVRQAKLTNRFQAKSKIPLLIGIDAEWGLGMRLDSTISFPRAMTLGASMNEKLIYEFGKEVARQCKRIGVHMNFAPVVDVNSNPKNPVISNRSFGENADRVTSCGMAYMKGMQDNGVLANAKHFPGHGDTDVDSHKELPVVNKNYAQLSSNEFKPYRTMFENGLASVMVAHLSLPEFEKEAHVPSTLSKNIITGLLRDSLKFDGLVLTDAMNMEGVAKYFPAGEADVRALIAGNDVVLFPLNVPLAIQKVKEAIQQGRITEAEITEKALKVLKAKERVGANKFKTIQIKGISNDLNLPYATALRRRCIESSITVISDSKIPYEDSFKWQKPLGVVIIGDDANCAFAKSMDQYKAVEIHALSKECTELDVHQVILKLKANCSDVLVAFLGTTNKANTNFGITTHGTHAAHKIAEHFATTVVMFACPYALEKSEWKGINDFVISYQPDDLTQQVTADAICGIIPFQGKLPVSVGSRFKEGQGKTFESAGRMRYLTPSQTGWFNFVATNAQVTNNNSVYVEDMMANAPMEVAGSETNLFSKVDEIVKEGLDQGAYPGCRVLIAKDGVILYNKSFGHLDKAKTQKVAENSIYDLASVTKMLSTTMALMKLVDEGKIDVEKTIGDYIDFPEGHPHAKMQLKRMLSHTAGLPAWIDFTNLTVNGGEWDGDCLSKEHTDKCCNPVCADMWTTKEMSDSIYKEILEIKLTPDQGYLYSDLGYYYYKKMIEKMTGVPLDFYVSETFYKPMGLRSMGYNPQKNWP
;
A
#
# COMPACT_ATOMS: atom_id res chain seq x y z
N MET A 1 17.05 6.98 44.27
CA MET A 1 17.57 6.97 42.88
C MET A 1 18.83 7.84 42.73
N LYS A 2 19.93 7.57 43.46
CA LYS A 2 21.22 8.31 43.33
C LYS A 2 22.46 7.40 43.49
N LYS A 3 22.37 6.11 43.23
CA LYS A 3 23.49 5.14 43.42
C LYS A 3 23.88 4.32 42.20
N PHE A 4 23.28 4.55 41.01
CA PHE A 4 23.58 3.73 39.83
C PHE A 4 24.33 4.45 38.70
N LEU A 5 24.80 5.70 38.89
CA LEU A 5 25.48 6.49 37.84
C LEU A 5 27.01 6.61 38.00
N LYS A 6 27.64 5.86 38.93
CA LYS A 6 29.11 6.00 39.17
C LYS A 6 29.98 4.92 38.51
N TRP A 7 29.41 3.83 37.99
CA TRP A 7 30.18 2.71 37.45
C TRP A 7 30.57 2.85 35.96
N PRO A 8 29.76 3.40 35.04
CA PRO A 8 30.18 3.53 33.66
C PRO A 8 31.26 4.63 33.43
N VAL A 9 31.26 5.68 34.25
CA VAL A 9 32.28 6.75 34.12
C VAL A 9 33.65 6.26 34.63
N LEU A 10 33.67 5.41 35.65
CA LEU A 10 34.93 4.82 36.19
C LEU A 10 35.50 3.77 35.22
N ALA A 11 34.68 3.00 34.54
CA ALA A 11 35.09 2.07 33.48
C ALA A 11 35.70 2.77 32.28
N LEU A 12 35.14 3.93 31.89
CA LEU A 12 35.65 4.74 30.77
C LEU A 12 36.99 5.40 31.10
N VAL A 13 37.19 5.85 32.35
CA VAL A 13 38.43 6.43 32.83
C VAL A 13 39.55 5.37 32.96
N ILE A 14 39.23 4.13 33.39
CA ILE A 14 40.17 3.01 33.45
C ILE A 14 40.57 2.54 32.06
N LEU A 15 39.64 2.53 31.07
CA LEU A 15 39.94 2.22 29.68
C LEU A 15 40.88 3.29 29.04
N LEU A 16 40.67 4.56 29.34
CA LEU A 16 41.52 5.68 28.85
C LEU A 16 42.91 5.69 29.49
N LEU A 17 43.07 5.18 30.72
CA LEU A 17 44.36 5.06 31.40
C LEU A 17 45.17 3.83 30.96
N ALA A 18 44.51 2.74 30.52
CA ALA A 18 45.16 1.53 30.02
C ALA A 18 45.77 1.69 28.60
N PHE A 19 45.31 2.66 27.84
CA PHE A 19 45.82 2.94 26.48
C PHE A 19 46.86 4.07 26.39
N ARG A 20 47.31 4.63 27.54
CA ARG A 20 48.35 5.71 27.58
C ARG A 20 49.72 5.35 26.99
N PRO A 21 50.23 4.09 26.95
CA PRO A 21 51.53 3.80 26.34
C PRO A 21 51.50 3.74 24.80
N ILE A 22 50.33 3.55 24.17
CA ILE A 22 50.22 3.36 22.70
C ILE A 22 50.11 4.71 21.99
N LEU A 23 49.61 5.75 22.67
CA LEU A 23 49.39 7.08 22.12
C LEU A 23 50.58 8.02 22.17
N LYS A 24 51.75 7.60 22.73
CA LYS A 24 52.95 8.47 22.78
C LYS A 24 53.87 8.41 21.56
N SER A 25 53.65 7.48 20.63
CA SER A 25 54.47 7.41 19.41
C SER A 25 53.84 7.97 18.13
N SER A 26 52.58 8.40 18.18
CA SER A 26 51.84 8.92 17.02
C SER A 26 51.36 10.38 17.16
N LYS A 27 51.79 11.08 18.24
CA LYS A 27 51.30 12.46 18.50
C LYS A 27 51.87 13.52 17.58
N ALA A 28 53.07 13.36 17.05
CA ALA A 28 53.70 14.38 16.23
C ALA A 28 53.18 14.44 14.78
N SER A 29 52.75 13.27 14.21
CA SER A 29 52.20 13.23 12.82
C SER A 29 50.69 13.47 12.76
N PHE A 30 50.00 13.33 13.89
CA PHE A 30 48.52 13.51 13.92
C PHE A 30 48.11 14.97 14.18
N GLU A 31 48.91 15.70 14.97
CA GLU A 31 48.70 17.16 15.20
C GLU A 31 49.04 17.98 13.96
N GLU A 32 50.11 17.64 13.24
CA GLU A 32 50.44 18.35 11.97
C GLU A 32 49.41 18.06 10.87
N SER A 33 48.93 16.81 10.69
CA SER A 33 47.92 16.49 9.69
C SER A 33 46.49 16.98 10.05
N PHE A 34 46.20 17.14 11.34
CA PHE A 34 44.92 17.70 11.78
C PHE A 34 44.90 19.22 11.73
N VAL A 35 46.04 19.90 11.98
CA VAL A 35 46.21 21.34 11.82
C VAL A 35 46.21 21.68 10.33
N GLU A 36 46.96 20.95 9.47
CA GLU A 36 46.90 21.12 8.01
C GLU A 36 45.51 20.81 7.42
N SER A 37 44.81 19.82 7.92
CA SER A 37 43.42 19.50 7.52
C SER A 37 42.43 20.56 8.02
N CYS A 38 42.61 21.12 9.21
CA CYS A 38 41.80 22.22 9.71
C CYS A 38 42.15 23.55 9.04
N GLU A 39 43.43 23.81 8.75
CA GLU A 39 43.82 25.01 7.99
C GLU A 39 43.42 24.92 6.51
N ALA A 40 43.53 23.75 5.88
CA ALA A 40 42.96 23.51 4.55
C ALA A 40 41.45 23.57 4.52
N SER A 41 40.77 23.19 5.59
CA SER A 41 39.30 23.32 5.76
C SER A 41 38.88 24.75 6.11
N CYS A 42 39.71 25.55 6.78
CA CYS A 42 39.49 26.96 7.04
C CYS A 42 39.98 27.88 5.90
N ALA A 43 40.88 27.41 5.06
CA ALA A 43 41.37 28.16 3.88
C ALA A 43 40.58 27.88 2.60
N THR A 44 39.54 27.04 2.62
CA THR A 44 38.51 27.12 1.59
C THR A 44 37.87 28.51 1.71
N SER A 45 38.40 29.46 0.92
CA SER A 45 37.70 30.72 0.63
C SER A 45 36.20 30.36 0.53
N PHE A 46 35.36 31.05 1.29
CA PHE A 46 33.90 31.00 1.09
C PHE A 46 33.64 31.41 -0.36
N ALA A 47 33.66 30.44 -1.27
CA ALA A 47 33.22 30.68 -2.63
C ALA A 47 31.76 31.13 -2.51
N GLU A 48 31.51 32.35 -2.93
CA GLU A 48 30.17 32.92 -2.90
C GLU A 48 29.18 31.96 -3.56
N SER A 49 28.01 31.72 -2.96
CA SER A 49 27.05 30.79 -3.52
C SER A 49 26.63 31.22 -4.93
N TRP A 50 26.18 30.26 -5.75
CA TRP A 50 25.68 30.58 -7.09
C TRP A 50 24.56 31.64 -7.04
N SER A 51 23.65 31.55 -6.09
CA SER A 51 22.54 32.48 -5.93
C SER A 51 23.01 33.88 -5.53
N ASP A 52 23.97 33.98 -4.59
CA ASP A 52 24.51 35.26 -4.11
C ASP A 52 25.36 35.95 -5.19
N SER A 53 26.09 35.21 -6.02
CA SER A 53 26.83 35.71 -7.16
C SER A 53 25.89 36.19 -8.29
N LEU A 54 24.91 35.37 -8.64
CA LEU A 54 24.02 35.65 -9.76
C LEU A 54 23.15 36.91 -9.51
N ILE A 55 22.58 37.05 -8.29
CA ILE A 55 21.63 38.14 -7.97
C ILE A 55 22.27 39.53 -8.21
N LYS A 56 23.61 39.66 -8.02
CA LYS A 56 24.35 40.92 -8.24
C LYS A 56 24.46 41.33 -9.70
N THR A 57 24.29 40.35 -10.62
CA THR A 57 24.43 40.57 -12.07
C THR A 57 23.09 40.79 -12.77
N LEU A 58 21.98 40.52 -12.07
CA LEU A 58 20.65 40.63 -12.66
C LEU A 58 20.15 42.07 -12.75
N THR A 59 19.56 42.43 -13.89
CA THR A 59 18.80 43.67 -14.05
C THR A 59 17.52 43.64 -13.21
N LEU A 60 16.93 44.81 -12.93
CA LEU A 60 15.66 44.88 -12.22
C LEU A 60 14.55 44.04 -12.90
N ASP A 61 14.42 44.12 -14.23
CA ASP A 61 13.43 43.34 -14.99
C ASP A 61 13.66 41.84 -14.82
N GLN A 62 14.90 41.36 -14.79
CA GLN A 62 15.25 39.98 -14.55
C GLN A 62 14.94 39.56 -13.11
N LYS A 63 15.21 40.40 -12.11
CA LYS A 63 14.83 40.16 -10.71
C LYS A 63 13.33 40.03 -10.55
N ILE A 64 12.55 40.95 -11.15
CA ILE A 64 11.08 40.93 -11.12
C ILE A 64 10.57 39.65 -11.83
N GLY A 65 11.13 39.30 -13.00
CA GLY A 65 10.76 38.10 -13.74
C GLY A 65 10.91 36.82 -12.95
N GLN A 66 11.93 36.71 -12.07
CA GLN A 66 12.14 35.55 -11.21
C GLN A 66 11.00 35.30 -10.22
N LEU A 67 10.16 36.30 -9.93
CA LEU A 67 9.06 36.21 -8.98
C LEU A 67 7.77 35.61 -9.61
N PHE A 68 7.77 35.31 -10.91
CA PHE A 68 6.58 34.77 -11.61
C PHE A 68 6.77 33.30 -11.98
N MET A 69 5.77 32.49 -11.64
CA MET A 69 5.67 31.08 -12.03
C MET A 69 4.39 30.91 -12.88
N VAL A 70 4.58 30.54 -14.15
CA VAL A 70 3.47 30.42 -15.11
C VAL A 70 2.99 29.00 -15.29
N ALA A 71 1.72 28.83 -15.67
CA ALA A 71 1.14 27.53 -15.91
C ALA A 71 1.50 26.97 -17.28
N ALA A 72 1.72 25.65 -17.34
CA ALA A 72 1.95 24.90 -18.56
C ALA A 72 1.15 23.59 -18.57
N TRP A 73 0.71 23.17 -19.74
CA TRP A 73 0.07 21.90 -19.98
C TRP A 73 0.92 21.07 -20.94
N SER A 74 1.01 19.77 -20.71
CA SER A 74 1.67 18.85 -21.63
C SER A 74 0.67 17.97 -22.41
N ASP A 75 -0.62 18.29 -22.33
CA ASP A 75 -1.68 17.72 -23.16
C ASP A 75 -1.92 18.61 -24.39
N GLU A 76 -1.46 18.15 -25.55
CA GLU A 76 -1.56 18.87 -26.80
C GLU A 76 -2.99 19.08 -27.29
N LYS A 77 -3.95 18.34 -26.74
CA LYS A 77 -5.38 18.47 -27.06
C LYS A 77 -6.07 19.57 -26.25
N LYS A 78 -5.43 20.12 -25.24
CA LYS A 78 -5.98 21.20 -24.43
C LYS A 78 -5.81 22.54 -25.10
N GLU A 79 -6.84 23.36 -25.07
CA GLU A 79 -6.79 24.76 -25.56
C GLU A 79 -5.69 25.57 -24.87
N SER A 80 -5.41 25.26 -23.60
CA SER A 80 -4.36 25.88 -22.80
C SER A 80 -2.93 25.44 -23.17
N TYR A 81 -2.74 24.49 -24.10
CA TYR A 81 -1.43 24.08 -24.58
C TYR A 81 -0.81 25.16 -25.48
N ASN A 82 0.09 25.94 -24.93
CA ASN A 82 0.75 27.04 -25.68
C ASN A 82 2.26 27.14 -25.34
N PRO A 83 3.09 26.18 -25.77
CA PRO A 83 4.53 26.21 -25.47
C PRO A 83 5.26 27.40 -26.07
N THR A 84 4.82 27.93 -27.21
CA THR A 84 5.44 29.08 -27.88
C THR A 84 5.28 30.36 -27.06
N GLN A 85 4.12 30.56 -26.45
CA GLN A 85 3.86 31.72 -25.59
C GLN A 85 4.75 31.65 -24.33
N ILE A 86 4.88 30.44 -23.74
CA ILE A 86 5.75 30.20 -22.56
C ILE A 86 7.22 30.52 -22.95
N GLU A 87 7.69 30.07 -24.12
CA GLU A 87 9.05 30.39 -24.59
C GLU A 87 9.26 31.91 -24.76
N ALA A 88 8.26 32.61 -25.23
CA ALA A 88 8.31 34.08 -25.33
C ALA A 88 8.47 34.71 -23.93
N LEU A 89 7.70 34.25 -22.92
CA LEU A 89 7.83 34.72 -21.54
C LEU A 89 9.20 34.41 -20.95
N ILE A 90 9.74 33.21 -21.19
CA ILE A 90 11.09 32.82 -20.76
C ILE A 90 12.14 33.78 -21.36
N LYS A 91 12.09 34.00 -22.68
CA LYS A 91 13.08 34.80 -23.42
C LYS A 91 13.00 36.29 -23.10
N ASN A 92 11.80 36.85 -23.09
CA ASN A 92 11.58 38.30 -23.03
C ASN A 92 11.41 38.82 -21.60
N ASN A 93 10.85 38.00 -20.68
CA ASN A 93 10.49 38.40 -19.33
C ASN A 93 11.31 37.72 -18.25
N GLY A 94 12.11 36.69 -18.60
CA GLY A 94 12.97 36.01 -17.65
C GLY A 94 12.21 35.39 -16.47
N ILE A 95 11.07 34.73 -16.72
CA ILE A 95 10.22 34.14 -15.67
C ILE A 95 10.98 33.15 -14.78
N GLY A 96 10.61 33.11 -13.50
CA GLY A 96 11.32 32.31 -12.49
C GLY A 96 10.98 30.82 -12.51
N GLY A 97 9.77 30.44 -12.90
CA GLY A 97 9.35 29.06 -12.85
C GLY A 97 8.15 28.73 -13.71
N ILE A 98 7.85 27.42 -13.73
CA ILE A 98 6.69 26.83 -14.44
C ILE A 98 6.02 25.83 -13.53
N ILE A 99 4.69 25.90 -13.42
CA ILE A 99 3.86 24.84 -12.83
C ILE A 99 3.21 24.05 -13.96
N PHE A 100 3.40 22.71 -13.93
CA PHE A 100 2.72 21.83 -14.89
C PHE A 100 1.37 21.34 -14.37
N PHE A 101 0.37 21.41 -15.25
CA PHE A 101 -0.96 20.85 -15.08
C PHE A 101 -1.11 19.56 -15.92
N GLN A 102 -2.32 19.22 -16.35
CA GLN A 102 -2.66 17.97 -17.02
C GLN A 102 -1.82 17.69 -18.25
N GLY A 103 -1.48 16.42 -18.44
CA GLY A 103 -0.78 15.90 -19.60
C GLY A 103 -0.16 14.53 -19.38
N GLY A 104 1.01 14.31 -19.99
CA GLY A 104 1.72 13.05 -19.87
C GLY A 104 3.20 13.22 -19.49
N PRO A 105 3.79 12.27 -18.78
CA PRO A 105 5.13 12.41 -18.20
C PRO A 105 6.22 12.59 -19.25
N VAL A 106 6.15 11.86 -20.36
CA VAL A 106 7.07 11.98 -21.49
C VAL A 106 6.95 13.34 -22.17
N ARG A 107 5.71 13.81 -22.41
CA ARG A 107 5.43 15.11 -23.02
C ARG A 107 5.92 16.23 -22.11
N GLN A 108 5.67 16.16 -20.80
CA GLN A 108 6.14 17.12 -19.81
C GLN A 108 7.68 17.18 -19.78
N ALA A 109 8.37 16.06 -19.73
CA ALA A 109 9.84 16.00 -19.72
C ALA A 109 10.44 16.64 -20.99
N LYS A 110 9.83 16.40 -22.18
CA LYS A 110 10.23 17.07 -23.43
C LYS A 110 10.07 18.58 -23.35
N LEU A 111 8.93 19.07 -22.82
CA LEU A 111 8.69 20.50 -22.64
C LEU A 111 9.64 21.10 -21.60
N THR A 112 9.89 20.41 -20.49
CA THR A 112 10.88 20.86 -19.48
C THR A 112 12.26 21.02 -20.09
N ASN A 113 12.75 20.05 -20.87
CA ASN A 113 14.01 20.16 -21.59
C ASN A 113 14.02 21.35 -22.55
N ARG A 114 12.95 21.55 -23.31
CA ARG A 114 12.77 22.62 -24.28
C ARG A 114 12.79 24.01 -23.61
N PHE A 115 12.10 24.17 -22.49
CA PHE A 115 12.00 25.41 -21.73
C PHE A 115 13.31 25.75 -21.01
N GLN A 116 13.93 24.77 -20.36
CA GLN A 116 15.23 24.95 -19.71
C GLN A 116 16.33 25.36 -20.70
N ALA A 117 16.33 24.78 -21.91
CA ALA A 117 17.28 25.13 -22.96
C ALA A 117 17.12 26.59 -23.49
N LYS A 118 15.94 27.20 -23.30
CA LYS A 118 15.66 28.59 -23.70
C LYS A 118 15.91 29.59 -22.57
N SER A 119 15.98 29.11 -21.33
CA SER A 119 16.12 29.98 -20.17
C SER A 119 17.58 30.29 -19.87
N LYS A 120 17.91 31.59 -19.68
CA LYS A 120 19.23 32.02 -19.23
C LYS A 120 19.45 31.73 -17.75
N ILE A 121 18.41 31.84 -16.95
CA ILE A 121 18.38 31.52 -15.53
C ILE A 121 17.53 30.27 -15.36
N PRO A 122 18.04 29.17 -14.81
CA PRO A 122 17.29 27.92 -14.68
C PRO A 122 15.91 28.10 -14.08
N LEU A 123 14.88 27.45 -14.67
CA LEU A 123 13.51 27.53 -14.22
C LEU A 123 13.28 26.63 -13.01
N LEU A 124 12.52 27.11 -12.03
CA LEU A 124 11.97 26.27 -10.97
C LEU A 124 10.72 25.55 -11.53
N ILE A 125 10.74 24.23 -11.59
CA ILE A 125 9.61 23.44 -12.11
C ILE A 125 8.80 22.91 -10.95
N GLY A 126 7.50 23.22 -10.94
CA GLY A 126 6.53 22.78 -9.96
C GLY A 126 5.42 21.91 -10.52
N ILE A 127 4.74 21.16 -9.68
CA ILE A 127 3.56 20.35 -9.98
C ILE A 127 2.68 20.19 -8.73
N ASP A 128 1.38 20.05 -8.92
CA ASP A 128 0.50 19.51 -7.88
C ASP A 128 0.52 17.97 -7.97
N ALA A 129 1.11 17.33 -7.00
CA ALA A 129 1.16 15.88 -6.91
C ALA A 129 0.80 15.42 -5.48
N GLU A 130 -0.38 15.87 -4.98
CA GLU A 130 -0.86 15.59 -3.63
C GLU A 130 -0.96 14.09 -3.37
N TRP A 131 -1.39 13.31 -4.38
CA TRP A 131 -1.41 11.84 -4.39
C TRP A 131 -0.51 11.25 -5.48
N GLY A 132 0.66 11.87 -5.68
CA GLY A 132 1.63 11.50 -6.70
C GLY A 132 1.34 12.11 -8.07
N LEU A 133 2.21 11.81 -9.05
CA LEU A 133 2.12 12.39 -10.39
C LEU A 133 0.79 12.08 -11.10
N GLY A 134 0.12 10.98 -10.74
CA GLY A 134 -1.20 10.61 -11.28
C GLY A 134 -2.32 11.62 -10.99
N MET A 135 -2.06 12.63 -10.13
CA MET A 135 -2.97 13.77 -10.00
C MET A 135 -3.05 14.61 -11.27
N ARG A 136 -1.96 14.71 -12.00
CA ARG A 136 -1.82 15.60 -13.19
C ARG A 136 -1.46 14.86 -14.47
N LEU A 137 -0.74 13.76 -14.37
CA LEU A 137 -0.15 13.09 -15.53
C LEU A 137 -0.81 11.74 -15.78
N ASP A 138 -1.21 11.51 -17.02
CA ASP A 138 -1.64 10.20 -17.48
C ASP A 138 -0.50 9.16 -17.36
N SER A 139 -0.82 7.89 -17.42
CA SER A 139 0.16 6.79 -17.47
C SER A 139 1.14 6.77 -16.28
N THR A 140 0.74 7.33 -15.13
CA THR A 140 1.51 7.30 -13.88
C THR A 140 0.64 6.79 -12.72
N ILE A 141 1.29 6.21 -11.71
CA ILE A 141 0.60 5.68 -10.54
C ILE A 141 -0.06 6.83 -9.76
N SER A 142 -1.38 6.68 -9.48
CA SER A 142 -2.10 7.49 -8.50
C SER A 142 -2.07 6.79 -7.15
N PHE A 143 -1.45 7.40 -6.15
CA PHE A 143 -1.49 6.96 -4.76
C PHE A 143 -2.83 7.32 -4.10
N PRO A 144 -3.11 6.79 -2.90
CA PRO A 144 -4.29 7.19 -2.15
C PRO A 144 -4.30 8.68 -1.81
N ARG A 145 -5.50 9.24 -1.68
CA ARG A 145 -5.68 10.62 -1.24
C ARG A 145 -5.32 10.79 0.24
N ALA A 146 -5.09 12.03 0.65
CA ALA A 146 -4.64 12.35 2.00
C ALA A 146 -5.55 11.78 3.09
N MET A 147 -6.88 11.79 2.92
CA MET A 147 -7.81 11.23 3.91
C MET A 147 -7.64 9.72 4.09
N THR A 148 -7.36 8.98 3.00
CA THR A 148 -7.03 7.55 3.08
C THR A 148 -5.72 7.33 3.84
N LEU A 149 -4.69 8.13 3.55
CA LEU A 149 -3.42 8.07 4.28
C LEU A 149 -3.59 8.45 5.76
N GLY A 150 -4.43 9.44 6.05
CA GLY A 150 -4.79 9.83 7.41
C GLY A 150 -5.45 8.70 8.20
N ALA A 151 -6.24 7.86 7.55
CA ALA A 151 -6.85 6.69 8.19
C ALA A 151 -5.82 5.61 8.58
N SER A 152 -4.69 5.53 7.90
CA SER A 152 -3.65 4.53 8.19
C SER A 152 -2.89 4.80 9.49
N MET A 153 -2.79 6.05 9.95
CA MET A 153 -1.99 6.46 11.12
C MET A 153 -0.52 6.01 11.06
N ASN A 154 0.02 5.74 9.87
CA ASN A 154 1.35 5.18 9.66
C ASN A 154 2.31 6.22 9.05
N GLU A 155 3.00 6.96 9.90
CA GLU A 155 3.94 8.01 9.50
C GLU A 155 5.11 7.48 8.66
N LYS A 156 5.65 6.28 9.00
CA LYS A 156 6.73 5.66 8.23
C LYS A 156 6.28 5.39 6.78
N LEU A 157 5.07 4.90 6.61
CA LEU A 157 4.50 4.62 5.29
C LEU A 157 4.24 5.91 4.49
N ILE A 158 3.78 6.98 5.17
CA ILE A 158 3.58 8.29 4.54
C ILE A 158 4.92 8.93 4.16
N TYR A 159 5.98 8.74 4.95
CA TYR A 159 7.33 9.15 4.59
C TYR A 159 7.82 8.44 3.32
N GLU A 160 7.67 7.10 3.24
CA GLU A 160 8.04 6.33 2.04
C GLU A 160 7.21 6.75 0.81
N PHE A 161 5.94 7.07 0.99
CA PHE A 161 5.11 7.68 -0.06
C PHE A 161 5.70 9.02 -0.53
N GLY A 162 6.05 9.92 0.38
CA GLY A 162 6.67 11.20 0.05
C GLY A 162 8.01 11.05 -0.68
N LYS A 163 8.83 10.09 -0.26
CA LYS A 163 10.11 9.73 -0.89
C LYS A 163 9.89 9.22 -2.33
N GLU A 164 8.90 8.37 -2.55
CA GLU A 164 8.59 7.86 -3.90
C GLU A 164 8.06 8.97 -4.81
N VAL A 165 7.21 9.86 -4.32
CA VAL A 165 6.76 11.05 -5.06
C VAL A 165 7.95 11.93 -5.44
N ALA A 166 8.90 12.15 -4.52
CA ALA A 166 10.13 12.91 -4.81
C ALA A 166 10.98 12.24 -5.89
N ARG A 167 11.15 10.92 -5.84
CA ARG A 167 11.85 10.14 -6.87
C ARG A 167 11.22 10.34 -8.25
N GLN A 168 9.90 10.22 -8.33
CA GLN A 168 9.14 10.41 -9.56
C GLN A 168 9.25 11.85 -10.08
N CYS A 169 9.10 12.85 -9.21
CA CYS A 169 9.28 14.26 -9.54
C CYS A 169 10.68 14.52 -10.14
N LYS A 170 11.73 14.07 -9.50
CA LYS A 170 13.12 14.24 -9.98
C LYS A 170 13.33 13.58 -11.33
N ARG A 171 12.72 12.39 -11.58
CA ARG A 171 12.84 11.67 -12.84
C ARG A 171 12.35 12.46 -14.05
N ILE A 172 11.37 13.34 -13.85
CA ILE A 172 10.82 14.22 -14.90
C ILE A 172 11.22 15.70 -14.75
N GLY A 173 12.23 15.99 -13.90
CA GLY A 173 12.79 17.33 -13.73
C GLY A 173 11.91 18.30 -12.93
N VAL A 174 11.06 17.81 -12.06
CA VAL A 174 10.26 18.60 -11.12
C VAL A 174 11.06 18.85 -9.85
N HIS A 175 11.10 20.11 -9.41
CA HIS A 175 11.87 20.59 -8.27
C HIS A 175 11.03 20.85 -7.02
N MET A 176 9.74 21.17 -7.20
CA MET A 176 8.78 21.52 -6.14
C MET A 176 7.46 20.80 -6.34
N ASN A 177 6.95 20.17 -5.29
CA ASN A 177 5.60 19.65 -5.25
C ASN A 177 4.72 20.54 -4.36
N PHE A 178 3.59 21.00 -4.89
CA PHE A 178 2.59 21.75 -4.12
C PHE A 178 1.76 20.81 -3.23
N ALA A 179 2.44 20.20 -2.29
CA ALA A 179 1.99 19.30 -1.24
C ALA A 179 2.96 19.37 -0.04
N PRO A 180 2.50 18.98 1.18
CA PRO A 180 1.22 18.41 1.55
C PRO A 180 0.09 19.45 1.71
N VAL A 181 -1.17 18.98 1.57
CA VAL A 181 -2.32 19.71 2.09
C VAL A 181 -2.37 19.49 3.59
N VAL A 182 -2.26 20.55 4.36
CA VAL A 182 -2.27 20.54 5.84
C VAL A 182 -3.47 21.28 6.44
N ASP A 183 -4.48 21.52 5.61
CA ASP A 183 -5.76 22.03 6.06
C ASP A 183 -6.42 21.01 7.00
N VAL A 184 -6.78 21.43 8.20
CA VAL A 184 -7.54 20.64 9.17
C VAL A 184 -9.01 20.71 8.77
N ASN A 185 -9.61 19.59 8.31
CA ASN A 185 -10.95 19.60 7.72
C ASN A 185 -12.03 19.61 8.80
N SER A 186 -12.21 20.73 9.46
CA SER A 186 -13.18 20.91 10.53
C SER A 186 -14.63 21.06 10.04
N ASN A 187 -14.85 21.33 8.76
CA ASN A 187 -16.18 21.45 8.15
C ASN A 187 -16.45 20.27 7.17
N PRO A 188 -17.38 19.35 7.52
CA PRO A 188 -17.76 18.23 6.64
C PRO A 188 -18.32 18.67 5.28
N LYS A 189 -18.88 19.89 5.18
CA LYS A 189 -19.48 20.44 3.96
C LYS A 189 -18.46 21.10 3.04
N ASN A 190 -17.17 21.13 3.42
CA ASN A 190 -16.14 21.77 2.63
C ASN A 190 -16.06 21.15 1.22
N PRO A 191 -16.29 21.94 0.15
CA PRO A 191 -16.34 21.41 -1.20
C PRO A 191 -14.96 21.25 -1.85
N VAL A 192 -13.91 21.86 -1.29
CA VAL A 192 -12.57 21.97 -1.87
C VAL A 192 -11.57 21.02 -1.18
N ILE A 193 -11.53 21.04 0.13
CA ILE A 193 -10.56 20.28 0.94
C ILE A 193 -11.03 18.84 1.11
N SER A 194 -12.11 18.58 1.83
CA SER A 194 -12.73 17.27 1.95
C SER A 194 -11.67 16.13 2.05
N ASN A 195 -11.67 15.18 1.11
CA ASN A 195 -10.74 14.03 1.08
C ASN A 195 -9.28 14.38 0.70
N ARG A 196 -8.96 15.65 0.45
CA ARG A 196 -7.59 16.13 0.28
C ARG A 196 -6.89 16.38 1.62
N SER A 197 -7.62 16.52 2.73
CA SER A 197 -7.07 16.61 4.09
C SER A 197 -6.76 15.22 4.68
N PHE A 198 -5.78 15.15 5.57
CA PHE A 198 -5.50 13.94 6.36
C PHE A 198 -6.57 13.70 7.47
N GLY A 199 -7.45 14.64 7.73
CA GLY A 199 -8.55 14.51 8.69
C GLY A 199 -8.96 15.83 9.37
N GLU A 200 -9.79 15.69 10.40
CA GLU A 200 -10.27 16.83 11.21
C GLU A 200 -9.45 17.09 12.49
N ASN A 201 -8.55 16.19 12.84
CA ASN A 201 -7.70 16.30 14.02
C ASN A 201 -6.35 16.94 13.65
N ALA A 202 -6.02 18.08 14.28
CA ALA A 202 -4.81 18.84 13.97
C ALA A 202 -3.51 18.05 14.25
N ASP A 203 -3.48 17.15 15.25
CA ASP A 203 -2.32 16.31 15.52
C ASP A 203 -2.08 15.30 14.41
N ARG A 204 -3.13 14.63 13.93
CA ARG A 204 -3.09 13.73 12.80
C ARG A 204 -2.61 14.43 11.53
N VAL A 205 -3.19 15.60 11.23
CA VAL A 205 -2.78 16.40 10.06
C VAL A 205 -1.31 16.81 10.18
N THR A 206 -0.86 17.19 11.39
CA THR A 206 0.52 17.56 11.65
C THR A 206 1.47 16.38 11.41
N SER A 207 1.22 15.22 12.02
CA SER A 207 2.14 14.07 11.90
C SER A 207 2.20 13.53 10.47
N CYS A 208 1.05 13.40 9.79
CA CYS A 208 0.99 12.96 8.40
C CYS A 208 1.65 13.98 7.44
N GLY A 209 1.35 15.27 7.62
CA GLY A 209 1.95 16.35 6.81
C GLY A 209 3.47 16.41 6.98
N MET A 210 3.97 16.27 8.22
CA MET A 210 5.40 16.19 8.53
C MET A 210 6.08 15.01 7.86
N ALA A 211 5.48 13.81 7.93
CA ALA A 211 6.03 12.61 7.30
C ALA A 211 6.13 12.79 5.78
N TYR A 212 5.07 13.32 5.14
CA TYR A 212 5.08 13.59 3.70
C TYR A 212 6.12 14.64 3.32
N MET A 213 6.17 15.77 4.04
CA MET A 213 7.17 16.83 3.83
C MET A 213 8.58 16.27 3.91
N LYS A 214 8.92 15.54 4.98
CA LYS A 214 10.25 14.94 5.16
C LYS A 214 10.58 13.96 4.04
N GLY A 215 9.64 13.07 3.70
CA GLY A 215 9.82 12.14 2.58
C GLY A 215 10.22 12.85 1.27
N MET A 216 9.63 14.01 0.99
CA MET A 216 9.99 14.82 -0.20
C MET A 216 11.31 15.57 -0.02
N GLN A 217 11.49 16.33 1.06
CA GLN A 217 12.62 17.24 1.20
C GLN A 217 13.96 16.52 1.43
N ASP A 218 13.96 15.43 2.22
CA ASP A 218 15.13 14.58 2.41
C ASP A 218 15.61 13.94 1.09
N ASN A 219 14.69 13.84 0.12
CA ASN A 219 14.98 13.31 -1.21
C ASN A 219 15.09 14.38 -2.32
N GLY A 220 15.27 15.65 -1.93
CA GLY A 220 15.69 16.75 -2.82
C GLY A 220 14.57 17.38 -3.65
N VAL A 221 13.31 17.31 -3.18
CA VAL A 221 12.17 18.03 -3.76
C VAL A 221 11.58 18.96 -2.70
N LEU A 222 11.34 20.24 -3.07
CA LEU A 222 10.75 21.21 -2.14
C LEU A 222 9.29 20.83 -1.87
N ALA A 223 8.93 20.75 -0.60
CA ALA A 223 7.55 20.64 -0.16
C ALA A 223 6.91 22.02 -0.03
N ASN A 224 5.61 22.08 -0.25
CA ASN A 224 4.82 23.30 -0.12
C ASN A 224 3.56 23.02 0.69
N ALA A 225 3.54 23.43 1.95
CA ALA A 225 2.35 23.29 2.80
C ALA A 225 1.25 24.26 2.37
N LYS A 226 0.02 23.74 2.24
CA LYS A 226 -1.13 24.51 1.75
C LYS A 226 -2.41 24.13 2.47
N HIS A 227 -3.35 25.06 2.57
CA HIS A 227 -3.44 26.42 2.06
C HIS A 227 -3.48 27.40 3.24
N PHE A 228 -2.40 28.10 3.52
CA PHE A 228 -2.32 29.04 4.64
C PHE A 228 -3.35 30.17 4.49
N PRO A 229 -4.04 30.63 5.56
CA PRO A 229 -3.89 30.26 6.97
C PRO A 229 -4.73 29.05 7.43
N GLY A 230 -5.40 28.34 6.51
CA GLY A 230 -6.24 27.16 6.75
C GLY A 230 -7.57 27.27 6.02
N HIS A 231 -7.79 26.35 5.05
CA HIS A 231 -8.97 26.33 4.18
C HIS A 231 -10.00 25.26 4.62
N GLY A 232 -9.72 24.53 5.72
CA GLY A 232 -10.52 23.36 6.10
C GLY A 232 -11.91 23.66 6.69
N ASP A 233 -12.18 24.90 7.09
CA ASP A 233 -13.45 25.33 7.72
C ASP A 233 -14.42 26.05 6.75
N THR A 234 -14.06 26.17 5.48
CA THR A 234 -14.88 26.88 4.51
C THR A 234 -15.99 26.03 3.93
N ASP A 235 -17.09 26.63 3.51
CA ASP A 235 -18.25 26.00 2.85
C ASP A 235 -18.47 26.48 1.39
N VAL A 236 -17.61 27.37 0.91
CA VAL A 236 -17.65 27.95 -0.44
C VAL A 236 -16.40 27.57 -1.21
N ASP A 237 -16.54 27.36 -2.52
CA ASP A 237 -15.45 27.03 -3.44
C ASP A 237 -14.64 28.29 -3.80
N SER A 238 -13.39 28.36 -3.36
CA SER A 238 -12.47 29.47 -3.63
C SER A 238 -12.14 29.70 -5.10
N HIS A 239 -12.44 28.74 -5.97
CA HIS A 239 -12.33 28.91 -7.42
C HIS A 239 -13.45 29.80 -8.01
N LYS A 240 -14.55 30.00 -7.27
CA LYS A 240 -15.75 30.72 -7.74
C LYS A 240 -16.04 31.99 -6.98
N GLU A 241 -15.72 31.99 -5.70
CA GLU A 241 -16.00 33.09 -4.76
C GLU A 241 -14.87 33.24 -3.76
N LEU A 242 -14.90 34.30 -2.95
CA LEU A 242 -13.95 34.51 -1.86
C LEU A 242 -14.50 33.94 -0.55
N PRO A 243 -14.07 32.76 -0.09
CA PRO A 243 -14.56 32.13 1.13
C PRO A 243 -14.16 32.97 2.36
N VAL A 244 -15.03 33.02 3.37
CA VAL A 244 -14.82 33.78 4.61
C VAL A 244 -14.48 32.84 5.76
N VAL A 245 -13.42 33.16 6.51
CA VAL A 245 -13.03 32.47 7.75
C VAL A 245 -13.17 33.44 8.91
N ASN A 246 -14.22 33.24 9.71
CA ASN A 246 -14.55 34.07 10.87
C ASN A 246 -13.89 33.51 12.15
N LYS A 247 -12.56 33.42 12.18
CA LYS A 247 -11.79 32.95 13.34
C LYS A 247 -10.75 33.97 13.76
N ASN A 248 -10.64 34.16 15.07
CA ASN A 248 -9.59 35.02 15.66
C ASN A 248 -8.28 34.25 15.81
N TYR A 249 -7.21 34.96 16.24
CA TYR A 249 -5.86 34.35 16.39
C TYR A 249 -5.87 33.15 17.34
N ALA A 250 -6.59 33.17 18.47
CA ALA A 250 -6.58 32.07 19.42
C ALA A 250 -7.22 30.81 18.83
N GLN A 251 -8.31 30.97 18.08
CA GLN A 251 -9.00 29.87 17.39
C GLN A 251 -8.14 29.26 16.31
N LEU A 252 -7.53 30.07 15.43
CA LEU A 252 -6.61 29.57 14.39
C LEU A 252 -5.36 28.92 15.00
N SER A 253 -4.85 29.52 16.08
CA SER A 253 -3.65 29.06 16.79
C SER A 253 -3.83 27.67 17.41
N SER A 254 -5.03 27.36 17.90
CA SER A 254 -5.33 26.08 18.54
C SER A 254 -5.51 24.92 17.56
N ASN A 255 -5.81 25.21 16.29
CA ASN A 255 -6.13 24.21 15.29
C ASN A 255 -5.32 24.40 13.99
N GLU A 256 -5.65 25.39 13.17
CA GLU A 256 -5.12 25.56 11.81
C GLU A 256 -3.62 25.85 11.77
N PHE A 257 -3.07 26.58 12.76
CA PHE A 257 -1.63 26.92 12.79
C PHE A 257 -0.76 25.81 13.38
N LYS A 258 -1.31 24.80 14.01
CA LYS A 258 -0.53 23.72 14.63
C LYS A 258 0.32 22.96 13.62
N PRO A 259 -0.20 22.49 12.48
CA PRO A 259 0.62 21.86 11.45
C PRO A 259 1.74 22.77 10.94
N TYR A 260 1.43 24.04 10.69
CA TYR A 260 2.39 25.00 10.15
C TYR A 260 3.55 25.26 11.12
N ARG A 261 3.29 25.53 12.40
CA ARG A 261 4.34 25.73 13.41
C ARG A 261 5.32 24.57 13.47
N THR A 262 4.78 23.37 13.61
CA THR A 262 5.62 22.16 13.68
C THR A 262 6.46 21.98 12.41
N MET A 263 5.88 22.24 11.23
CA MET A 263 6.61 22.12 9.98
C MET A 263 7.66 23.23 9.80
N PHE A 264 7.42 24.46 10.29
CA PHE A 264 8.39 25.54 10.25
C PHE A 264 9.62 25.22 11.11
N GLU A 265 9.42 24.75 12.33
CA GLU A 265 10.47 24.27 13.22
C GLU A 265 11.30 23.13 12.62
N ASN A 266 10.72 22.40 11.67
CA ASN A 266 11.36 21.27 10.96
C ASN A 266 11.80 21.61 9.54
N GLY A 267 11.92 22.89 9.18
CA GLY A 267 12.57 23.34 7.94
C GLY A 267 11.71 23.20 6.68
N LEU A 268 10.39 23.37 6.79
CA LEU A 268 9.52 23.44 5.61
C LEU A 268 10.04 24.47 4.60
N ALA A 269 10.14 24.06 3.34
CA ALA A 269 10.72 24.87 2.29
C ALA A 269 9.81 25.99 1.79
N SER A 270 8.51 25.75 1.71
CA SER A 270 7.59 26.73 1.17
C SER A 270 6.15 26.60 1.69
N VAL A 271 5.39 27.68 1.60
CA VAL A 271 3.97 27.78 1.93
C VAL A 271 3.20 28.37 0.76
N MET A 272 2.03 27.84 0.47
CA MET A 272 1.06 28.46 -0.43
C MET A 272 -0.03 29.14 0.39
N VAL A 273 -0.26 30.44 0.10
CA VAL A 273 -1.30 31.24 0.75
C VAL A 273 -2.57 31.15 -0.06
N ALA A 274 -3.68 30.78 0.58
CA ALA A 274 -5.00 30.67 -0.03
C ALA A 274 -5.61 32.03 -0.40
N HIS A 275 -6.65 32.03 -1.21
CA HIS A 275 -7.53 33.18 -1.41
C HIS A 275 -8.71 33.10 -0.43
N LEU A 276 -8.51 33.60 0.80
CA LEU A 276 -9.52 33.60 1.88
C LEU A 276 -9.72 34.99 2.42
N SER A 277 -10.93 35.35 2.77
CA SER A 277 -11.25 36.55 3.55
C SER A 277 -11.16 36.24 5.05
N LEU A 278 -10.35 36.98 5.79
CA LEU A 278 -10.22 36.88 7.23
C LEU A 278 -10.52 38.27 7.88
N PRO A 279 -11.79 38.60 8.15
CA PRO A 279 -12.18 39.94 8.63
C PRO A 279 -11.57 40.33 9.99
N GLU A 280 -11.13 39.35 10.78
CA GLU A 280 -10.40 39.61 12.04
C GLU A 280 -9.00 40.20 11.83
N PHE A 281 -8.34 39.85 10.71
CA PHE A 281 -6.96 40.24 10.39
C PHE A 281 -6.89 41.32 9.31
N GLU A 282 -7.82 41.29 8.35
CA GLU A 282 -7.88 42.22 7.22
C GLU A 282 -9.24 42.91 7.21
N LYS A 283 -9.19 44.25 7.34
CA LYS A 283 -10.41 45.09 7.43
C LYS A 283 -10.85 45.66 6.08
N GLU A 284 -9.96 45.69 5.07
CA GLU A 284 -10.29 46.12 3.73
C GLU A 284 -11.18 45.03 3.06
N ALA A 285 -12.38 45.44 2.62
CA ALA A 285 -13.32 44.51 2.01
C ALA A 285 -12.75 43.89 0.73
N HIS A 286 -13.05 42.61 0.51
CA HIS A 286 -12.63 41.83 -0.65
C HIS A 286 -11.12 41.63 -0.82
N VAL A 287 -10.28 41.98 0.16
CA VAL A 287 -8.84 41.70 0.14
C VAL A 287 -8.63 40.25 0.67
N PRO A 288 -8.21 39.32 -0.19
CA PRO A 288 -7.90 37.97 0.23
C PRO A 288 -6.56 37.89 1.00
N SER A 289 -6.37 36.82 1.77
CA SER A 289 -5.15 36.56 2.52
C SER A 289 -3.87 36.67 1.68
N THR A 290 -3.92 36.29 0.42
CA THR A 290 -2.82 36.43 -0.55
C THR A 290 -2.40 37.88 -0.84
N LEU A 291 -3.27 38.86 -0.66
CA LEU A 291 -3.01 40.28 -0.91
C LEU A 291 -2.90 41.09 0.38
N SER A 292 -3.06 40.47 1.55
CA SER A 292 -3.03 41.13 2.87
C SER A 292 -1.64 41.10 3.49
N LYS A 293 -1.06 42.29 3.68
CA LYS A 293 0.21 42.46 4.42
C LYS A 293 0.08 42.04 5.88
N ASN A 294 -1.10 42.26 6.50
CA ASN A 294 -1.37 41.83 7.87
C ASN A 294 -1.26 40.31 8.03
N ILE A 295 -1.70 39.56 7.02
CA ILE A 295 -1.70 38.12 7.07
C ILE A 295 -0.35 37.54 6.67
N ILE A 296 0.28 38.03 5.59
CA ILE A 296 1.54 37.42 5.13
C ILE A 296 2.72 37.94 5.94
N THR A 297 2.90 39.25 5.98
CA THR A 297 4.01 39.84 6.75
C THR A 297 3.73 39.70 8.25
N GLY A 298 2.60 40.23 8.73
CA GLY A 298 2.31 40.32 10.16
C GLY A 298 2.09 38.93 10.80
N LEU A 299 1.27 38.08 10.20
CA LEU A 299 0.96 36.78 10.80
C LEU A 299 1.97 35.69 10.42
N LEU A 300 2.20 35.42 9.12
CA LEU A 300 3.05 34.31 8.68
C LEU A 300 4.53 34.59 8.97
N ARG A 301 5.04 35.80 8.62
CA ARG A 301 6.45 36.13 8.80
C ARG A 301 6.80 36.54 10.24
N ASP A 302 6.06 37.53 10.79
CA ASP A 302 6.44 38.13 12.05
C ASP A 302 5.95 37.33 13.26
N SER A 303 4.73 36.81 13.24
CA SER A 303 4.17 36.04 14.38
C SER A 303 4.58 34.60 14.37
N LEU A 304 4.46 33.91 13.22
CA LEU A 304 4.76 32.48 13.08
C LEU A 304 6.21 32.20 12.67
N LYS A 305 7.01 33.26 12.38
CA LYS A 305 8.46 33.19 12.08
C LYS A 305 8.83 32.33 10.88
N PHE A 306 7.98 32.24 9.86
CA PHE A 306 8.31 31.53 8.65
C PHE A 306 9.24 32.34 7.74
N ASP A 307 10.39 31.80 7.40
CA ASP A 307 11.40 32.43 6.56
C ASP A 307 11.58 31.80 5.16
N GLY A 308 10.93 30.63 4.91
CA GLY A 308 10.95 29.95 3.61
C GLY A 308 10.21 30.70 2.49
N LEU A 309 10.09 30.10 1.31
CA LEU A 309 9.36 30.68 0.19
C LEU A 309 7.85 30.78 0.47
N VAL A 310 7.27 31.95 0.19
CA VAL A 310 5.83 32.17 0.22
C VAL A 310 5.31 32.36 -1.20
N LEU A 311 4.36 31.53 -1.59
CA LEU A 311 3.73 31.58 -2.89
C LEU A 311 2.24 31.94 -2.74
N THR A 312 1.71 32.68 -3.71
CA THR A 312 0.25 32.81 -3.83
C THR A 312 -0.38 31.49 -4.28
N ASP A 313 -1.65 31.27 -3.99
CA ASP A 313 -2.47 30.39 -4.80
C ASP A 313 -2.63 30.97 -6.21
N ALA A 314 -3.25 30.27 -7.13
CA ALA A 314 -3.32 30.64 -8.55
C ALA A 314 -4.09 31.96 -8.75
N MET A 315 -3.40 32.99 -9.24
CA MET A 315 -3.94 34.36 -9.35
C MET A 315 -5.05 34.52 -10.40
N ASN A 316 -5.29 33.50 -11.23
CA ASN A 316 -6.39 33.46 -12.20
C ASN A 316 -7.74 33.03 -11.57
N MET A 317 -7.76 32.65 -10.27
CA MET A 317 -8.99 32.26 -9.58
C MET A 317 -9.92 33.46 -9.35
N GLU A 318 -11.25 33.24 -9.47
CA GLU A 318 -12.25 34.31 -9.36
C GLU A 318 -12.25 35.01 -7.99
N GLY A 319 -11.83 34.34 -6.94
CA GLY A 319 -11.66 34.92 -5.59
C GLY A 319 -10.71 36.13 -5.57
N VAL A 320 -9.86 36.31 -6.57
CA VAL A 320 -8.97 37.45 -6.76
C VAL A 320 -9.28 38.22 -8.04
N ALA A 321 -9.32 37.54 -9.19
CA ALA A 321 -9.43 38.14 -10.51
C ALA A 321 -10.71 38.98 -10.69
N LYS A 322 -11.77 38.67 -9.95
CA LYS A 322 -13.01 39.41 -9.93
C LYS A 322 -12.92 40.80 -9.32
N TYR A 323 -12.04 40.96 -8.30
CA TYR A 323 -11.96 42.18 -7.50
C TYR A 323 -10.76 43.05 -7.83
N PHE A 324 -9.67 42.46 -8.38
CA PHE A 324 -8.43 43.17 -8.65
C PHE A 324 -8.02 43.02 -10.13
N PRO A 325 -7.71 44.13 -10.81
CA PRO A 325 -7.23 44.08 -12.20
C PRO A 325 -5.90 43.32 -12.31
N ALA A 326 -5.64 42.67 -13.45
CA ALA A 326 -4.36 42.08 -13.79
C ALA A 326 -3.21 43.11 -13.63
N GLY A 327 -2.07 42.67 -13.09
CA GLY A 327 -0.93 43.54 -12.78
C GLY A 327 -1.04 44.18 -11.40
N GLU A 328 -2.17 44.76 -11.01
CA GLU A 328 -2.32 45.34 -9.67
C GLU A 328 -2.47 44.27 -8.59
N ALA A 329 -3.21 43.18 -8.86
CA ALA A 329 -3.24 42.02 -7.97
C ALA A 329 -1.83 41.47 -7.71
N ASP A 330 -1.00 41.37 -8.76
CA ASP A 330 0.36 40.84 -8.67
C ASP A 330 1.25 41.76 -7.82
N VAL A 331 1.13 43.09 -7.99
CA VAL A 331 1.84 44.10 -7.18
C VAL A 331 1.42 43.98 -5.70
N ARG A 332 0.11 43.93 -5.42
CA ARG A 332 -0.40 43.79 -4.04
C ARG A 332 0.11 42.52 -3.39
N ALA A 333 0.14 41.41 -4.13
CA ALA A 333 0.68 40.13 -3.63
C ALA A 333 2.16 40.27 -3.21
N LEU A 334 2.98 40.95 -4.00
CA LEU A 334 4.41 41.16 -3.67
C LEU A 334 4.57 42.09 -2.49
N ILE A 335 3.79 43.18 -2.41
CA ILE A 335 3.79 44.13 -1.27
C ILE A 335 3.32 43.42 0.02
N ALA A 336 2.34 42.51 -0.06
CA ALA A 336 1.87 41.73 1.06
C ALA A 336 2.95 40.80 1.67
N GLY A 337 3.95 40.41 0.90
CA GLY A 337 5.06 39.59 1.40
C GLY A 337 5.26 38.24 0.70
N ASN A 338 4.48 37.95 -0.37
CA ASN A 338 4.77 36.77 -1.20
C ASN A 338 6.10 36.94 -1.92
N ASP A 339 6.82 35.83 -2.10
CA ASP A 339 8.06 35.77 -2.87
C ASP A 339 7.79 35.34 -4.32
N VAL A 340 6.75 34.57 -4.57
CA VAL A 340 6.38 34.06 -5.89
C VAL A 340 4.88 34.25 -6.15
N VAL A 341 4.59 34.84 -7.31
CA VAL A 341 3.23 34.98 -7.85
C VAL A 341 2.95 33.79 -8.77
N LEU A 342 2.00 32.93 -8.40
CA LEU A 342 1.65 31.74 -9.13
C LEU A 342 0.52 32.00 -10.12
N PHE A 343 0.68 31.57 -11.36
CA PHE A 343 -0.29 31.68 -12.43
C PHE A 343 -0.83 33.12 -12.65
N PRO A 344 0.06 34.13 -12.84
CA PRO A 344 -0.35 35.51 -13.14
C PRO A 344 -1.16 35.56 -14.44
N LEU A 345 -2.12 36.48 -14.50
CA LEU A 345 -2.94 36.65 -15.71
C LEU A 345 -2.16 37.24 -16.91
N ASN A 346 -1.22 38.14 -16.63
CA ASN A 346 -0.42 38.82 -17.68
C ASN A 346 0.94 39.23 -17.14
N VAL A 347 1.97 38.41 -17.40
CA VAL A 347 3.35 38.63 -16.88
C VAL A 347 3.97 39.96 -17.39
N PRO A 348 3.95 40.31 -18.68
CA PRO A 348 4.46 41.60 -19.16
C PRO A 348 3.86 42.79 -18.43
N LEU A 349 2.53 42.80 -18.28
CA LEU A 349 1.82 43.86 -17.55
C LEU A 349 2.19 43.87 -16.07
N ALA A 350 2.29 42.72 -15.45
CA ALA A 350 2.67 42.59 -14.03
C ALA A 350 4.08 43.17 -13.79
N ILE A 351 5.06 42.84 -14.63
CA ILE A 351 6.42 43.42 -14.55
C ILE A 351 6.37 44.95 -14.68
N GLN A 352 5.61 45.47 -15.65
CA GLN A 352 5.42 46.91 -15.83
C GLN A 352 4.84 47.56 -14.56
N LYS A 353 3.76 46.97 -14.01
CA LYS A 353 3.10 47.49 -12.81
C LYS A 353 3.98 47.43 -11.55
N VAL A 354 4.82 46.40 -11.42
CA VAL A 354 5.81 46.34 -10.32
C VAL A 354 6.84 47.48 -10.45
N LYS A 355 7.31 47.77 -11.65
CA LYS A 355 8.24 48.91 -11.89
C LYS A 355 7.56 50.27 -11.59
N GLU A 356 6.29 50.44 -11.98
CA GLU A 356 5.49 51.63 -11.64
C GLU A 356 5.34 51.74 -10.10
N ALA A 357 5.09 50.64 -9.39
CA ALA A 357 4.98 50.61 -7.94
C ALA A 357 6.29 50.94 -7.23
N ILE A 358 7.44 50.54 -7.80
CA ILE A 358 8.77 50.94 -7.28
C ILE A 358 8.98 52.45 -7.46
N GLN A 359 8.64 53.00 -8.61
CA GLN A 359 8.73 54.45 -8.87
C GLN A 359 7.86 55.28 -7.96
N GLN A 360 6.71 54.74 -7.56
CA GLN A 360 5.76 55.33 -6.61
C GLN A 360 6.15 55.12 -5.14
N GLY A 361 7.20 54.37 -4.85
CA GLY A 361 7.65 54.08 -3.48
C GLY A 361 6.73 53.10 -2.74
N ARG A 362 5.83 52.35 -3.42
CA ARG A 362 4.94 51.35 -2.84
C ARG A 362 5.68 50.06 -2.46
N ILE A 363 6.75 49.72 -3.15
CA ILE A 363 7.69 48.62 -2.89
C ILE A 363 9.09 49.08 -3.34
N THR A 364 10.13 48.60 -2.70
CA THR A 364 11.52 48.98 -3.02
C THR A 364 12.22 47.97 -3.93
N GLU A 365 13.24 48.39 -4.68
CA GLU A 365 14.10 47.46 -5.43
C GLU A 365 14.84 46.51 -4.49
N ALA A 366 15.16 46.92 -3.27
CA ALA A 366 15.77 46.06 -2.27
C ALA A 366 14.85 44.86 -1.88
N GLU A 367 13.55 45.13 -1.64
CA GLU A 367 12.55 44.09 -1.35
C GLU A 367 12.39 43.12 -2.52
N ILE A 368 12.37 43.62 -3.76
CA ILE A 368 12.34 42.77 -4.98
C ILE A 368 13.62 41.91 -5.07
N THR A 369 14.77 42.49 -4.75
CA THR A 369 16.06 41.77 -4.80
C THR A 369 16.10 40.65 -3.74
N GLU A 370 15.59 40.91 -2.52
CA GLU A 370 15.53 39.92 -1.48
C GLU A 370 14.60 38.74 -1.88
N LYS A 371 13.41 39.02 -2.43
CA LYS A 371 12.48 37.99 -2.91
C LYS A 371 13.13 37.18 -4.05
N ALA A 372 13.75 37.82 -5.03
CA ALA A 372 14.44 37.15 -6.12
C ALA A 372 15.59 36.25 -5.59
N LEU A 373 16.35 36.73 -4.60
CA LEU A 373 17.38 35.91 -3.96
C LEU A 373 16.83 34.66 -3.27
N LYS A 374 15.69 34.75 -2.57
CA LYS A 374 15.02 33.57 -2.01
C LYS A 374 14.63 32.54 -3.08
N VAL A 375 14.14 33.01 -4.24
CA VAL A 375 13.82 32.12 -5.38
C VAL A 375 15.11 31.46 -5.92
N LEU A 376 16.20 32.22 -6.08
CA LEU A 376 17.47 31.67 -6.55
C LEU A 376 18.06 30.66 -5.56
N LYS A 377 17.99 30.92 -4.25
CA LYS A 377 18.42 29.98 -3.20
C LYS A 377 17.60 28.68 -3.22
N ALA A 378 16.29 28.76 -3.46
CA ALA A 378 15.45 27.58 -3.63
C ALA A 378 15.87 26.76 -4.86
N LYS A 379 16.19 27.40 -6.00
CA LYS A 379 16.73 26.74 -7.21
C LYS A 379 18.06 26.06 -6.93
N GLU A 380 18.94 26.71 -6.22
CA GLU A 380 20.25 26.17 -5.84
C GLU A 380 20.09 24.95 -4.92
N ARG A 381 19.23 25.03 -3.89
CA ARG A 381 18.93 23.95 -2.95
C ARG A 381 18.50 22.64 -3.64
N VAL A 382 17.71 22.73 -4.71
CA VAL A 382 17.25 21.56 -5.47
C VAL A 382 18.12 21.20 -6.66
N GLY A 383 19.25 21.90 -6.85
CA GLY A 383 20.18 21.65 -7.95
C GLY A 383 19.67 22.10 -9.32
N ALA A 384 18.64 22.95 -9.40
CA ALA A 384 18.16 23.48 -10.67
C ALA A 384 19.24 24.26 -11.44
N ASN A 385 20.18 24.90 -10.72
CA ASN A 385 21.35 25.57 -11.28
C ASN A 385 22.35 24.63 -11.96
N LYS A 386 22.24 23.32 -11.73
CA LYS A 386 23.04 22.25 -12.33
C LYS A 386 22.19 21.36 -13.23
N PHE A 387 21.14 21.91 -13.85
CA PHE A 387 20.19 21.15 -14.66
C PHE A 387 20.90 20.31 -15.72
N LYS A 388 20.54 19.04 -15.79
CA LYS A 388 20.94 18.11 -16.85
C LYS A 388 19.72 17.76 -17.68
N THR A 389 19.89 17.65 -18.99
CA THR A 389 18.81 17.24 -19.89
C THR A 389 18.19 15.91 -19.43
N ILE A 390 16.88 15.91 -19.25
CA ILE A 390 16.12 14.75 -18.83
C ILE A 390 16.18 13.69 -19.94
N GLN A 391 16.60 12.48 -19.59
CA GLN A 391 16.59 11.33 -20.49
C GLN A 391 15.14 10.87 -20.73
N ILE A 392 14.72 10.90 -21.98
CA ILE A 392 13.31 10.59 -22.35
C ILE A 392 13.03 9.09 -22.37
N LYS A 393 14.05 8.29 -22.77
CA LYS A 393 13.91 6.81 -22.84
C LYS A 393 13.64 6.25 -21.45
N GLY A 394 12.67 5.37 -21.34
CA GLY A 394 12.36 4.62 -20.11
C GLY A 394 11.51 5.39 -19.08
N ILE A 395 11.11 6.66 -19.31
CA ILE A 395 10.35 7.46 -18.31
C ILE A 395 9.12 6.71 -17.77
N SER A 396 8.29 6.13 -18.64
CA SER A 396 7.04 5.47 -18.20
C SER A 396 7.32 4.27 -17.31
N ASN A 397 8.35 3.49 -17.61
CA ASN A 397 8.76 2.34 -16.79
C ASN A 397 9.36 2.81 -15.46
N ASP A 398 10.23 3.83 -15.50
CA ASP A 398 10.89 4.37 -14.30
C ASP A 398 9.90 5.00 -13.32
N LEU A 399 8.77 5.52 -13.80
CA LEU A 399 7.73 6.11 -12.95
C LEU A 399 6.79 5.07 -12.35
N ASN A 400 6.61 3.91 -13.02
CA ASN A 400 5.68 2.87 -12.63
C ASN A 400 6.42 1.61 -12.13
N LEU A 401 7.43 1.79 -11.30
CA LEU A 401 8.18 0.68 -10.72
C LEU A 401 7.26 -0.24 -9.88
N PRO A 402 7.52 -1.55 -9.85
CA PRO A 402 6.81 -2.50 -8.99
C PRO A 402 6.77 -2.08 -7.52
N TYR A 403 7.86 -1.49 -7.03
CA TYR A 403 7.91 -0.91 -5.68
C TYR A 403 6.81 0.15 -5.44
N ALA A 404 6.57 1.05 -6.40
CA ALA A 404 5.55 2.08 -6.27
C ALA A 404 4.13 1.48 -6.21
N THR A 405 3.88 0.41 -6.99
CA THR A 405 2.62 -0.35 -6.93
C THR A 405 2.44 -1.03 -5.58
N ALA A 406 3.48 -1.68 -5.07
CA ALA A 406 3.47 -2.32 -3.76
C ALA A 406 3.28 -1.30 -2.62
N LEU A 407 3.95 -0.16 -2.70
CA LEU A 407 3.79 0.93 -1.74
C LEU A 407 2.36 1.47 -1.74
N ARG A 408 1.78 1.74 -2.93
CA ARG A 408 0.38 2.13 -3.08
C ARG A 408 -0.55 1.13 -2.39
N ARG A 409 -0.33 -0.17 -2.62
CA ARG A 409 -1.13 -1.23 -2.01
C ARG A 409 -1.01 -1.20 -0.48
N ARG A 410 0.19 -1.11 0.09
CA ARG A 410 0.41 -1.01 1.54
C ARG A 410 -0.29 0.21 2.15
N CYS A 411 -0.29 1.35 1.45
CA CYS A 411 -1.03 2.54 1.88
C CYS A 411 -2.54 2.27 2.00
N ILE A 412 -3.11 1.52 1.06
CA ILE A 412 -4.52 1.14 1.10
C ILE A 412 -4.77 0.10 2.21
N GLU A 413 -3.95 -0.96 2.28
CA GLU A 413 -4.07 -2.02 3.29
C GLU A 413 -4.14 -1.47 4.71
N SER A 414 -3.27 -0.51 5.03
CA SER A 414 -3.22 0.11 6.36
C SER A 414 -4.38 1.05 6.67
N SER A 415 -5.18 1.43 5.67
CA SER A 415 -6.27 2.42 5.82
C SER A 415 -7.65 1.80 5.96
N ILE A 416 -7.89 0.57 5.47
CA ILE A 416 -9.23 -0.04 5.50
C ILE A 416 -9.75 -0.05 6.93
N THR A 417 -10.87 0.64 7.12
CA THR A 417 -11.45 0.88 8.45
C THR A 417 -12.71 0.06 8.62
N VAL A 418 -12.81 -0.65 9.74
CA VAL A 418 -14.01 -1.40 10.09
C VAL A 418 -14.66 -0.83 11.35
N ILE A 419 -15.95 -0.57 11.26
CA ILE A 419 -16.81 -0.11 12.37
C ILE A 419 -17.89 -1.16 12.53
N SER A 420 -18.01 -1.72 13.72
CA SER A 420 -18.95 -2.78 13.99
C SER A 420 -19.31 -2.77 15.46
N ASP A 421 -20.62 -2.93 15.78
CA ASP A 421 -21.13 -3.09 17.14
C ASP A 421 -21.24 -4.58 17.51
N SER A 422 -21.34 -5.47 16.53
CA SER A 422 -21.41 -6.90 16.68
C SER A 422 -20.04 -7.56 16.45
N LYS A 423 -19.92 -8.86 16.75
CA LYS A 423 -18.81 -9.67 16.27
C LYS A 423 -18.93 -9.77 14.74
N ILE A 424 -18.07 -9.07 14.05
CA ILE A 424 -17.99 -9.17 12.60
C ILE A 424 -17.72 -10.64 12.24
N PRO A 425 -18.36 -11.18 11.19
CA PRO A 425 -18.24 -12.59 10.79
C PRO A 425 -16.82 -13.10 10.55
N TYR A 426 -15.80 -12.26 10.66
CA TYR A 426 -14.41 -12.53 10.27
C TYR A 426 -13.64 -13.45 11.21
N GLU A 427 -13.94 -13.45 12.52
CA GLU A 427 -13.36 -14.43 13.46
C GLU A 427 -13.90 -15.84 13.20
N ASP A 428 -15.15 -15.94 12.72
CA ASP A 428 -15.86 -17.18 12.42
C ASP A 428 -16.04 -17.47 10.91
N SER A 429 -15.25 -16.81 10.03
CA SER A 429 -15.38 -16.96 8.56
C SER A 429 -15.20 -18.40 8.07
N PHE A 430 -14.64 -19.30 8.90
CA PHE A 430 -14.57 -20.74 8.66
C PHE A 430 -15.89 -21.49 8.94
N LYS A 431 -16.84 -20.88 9.66
CA LYS A 431 -18.11 -21.50 10.06
C LYS A 431 -19.28 -21.22 9.13
N TRP A 432 -19.09 -20.44 8.08
CA TRP A 432 -20.17 -20.16 7.15
C TRP A 432 -20.55 -21.40 6.35
N GLN A 433 -21.62 -22.02 6.73
CA GLN A 433 -22.20 -23.17 6.04
C GLN A 433 -22.90 -22.80 4.73
N LYS A 434 -23.24 -21.53 4.55
CA LYS A 434 -23.93 -20.98 3.38
C LYS A 434 -23.05 -19.98 2.61
N PRO A 435 -23.29 -19.78 1.30
CA PRO A 435 -22.69 -18.69 0.55
C PRO A 435 -22.94 -17.33 1.20
N LEU A 436 -21.98 -16.41 1.03
CA LEU A 436 -22.13 -15.01 1.42
C LEU A 436 -22.83 -14.25 0.28
N GLY A 437 -23.93 -13.57 0.57
CA GLY A 437 -24.55 -12.66 -0.39
C GLY A 437 -23.66 -11.43 -0.62
N VAL A 438 -23.43 -11.04 -1.86
CA VAL A 438 -22.71 -9.81 -2.23
C VAL A 438 -23.58 -9.00 -3.19
N VAL A 439 -24.08 -7.86 -2.74
CA VAL A 439 -24.88 -6.94 -3.54
C VAL A 439 -24.05 -5.72 -3.89
N ILE A 440 -23.78 -5.52 -5.18
CA ILE A 440 -23.05 -4.38 -5.72
C ILE A 440 -24.06 -3.29 -6.12
N ILE A 441 -23.94 -2.10 -5.55
CA ILE A 441 -24.77 -0.95 -5.92
C ILE A 441 -23.92 0.05 -6.70
N GLY A 442 -24.28 0.27 -7.96
CA GLY A 442 -23.66 1.30 -8.80
C GLY A 442 -22.48 0.85 -9.65
N ASP A 443 -22.26 -0.45 -9.77
CA ASP A 443 -21.27 -1.06 -10.66
C ASP A 443 -21.75 -2.44 -11.13
N ASP A 444 -20.96 -3.13 -11.95
CA ASP A 444 -21.22 -4.45 -12.49
C ASP A 444 -20.92 -5.57 -11.45
N ALA A 445 -21.63 -6.69 -11.55
CA ALA A 445 -21.35 -7.90 -10.78
C ALA A 445 -19.97 -8.51 -11.06
N ASN A 446 -19.29 -8.11 -12.16
CA ASN A 446 -17.92 -8.48 -12.50
C ASN A 446 -16.85 -7.47 -12.03
N CYS A 447 -17.17 -6.54 -11.14
CA CYS A 447 -16.21 -5.59 -10.58
C CYS A 447 -15.04 -6.30 -9.83
N ALA A 448 -13.96 -5.57 -9.58
CA ALA A 448 -12.77 -6.12 -8.94
C ALA A 448 -13.05 -6.66 -7.53
N PHE A 449 -13.96 -6.02 -6.78
CA PHE A 449 -14.38 -6.46 -5.45
C PHE A 449 -15.07 -7.83 -5.50
N ALA A 450 -16.06 -7.99 -6.36
CA ALA A 450 -16.83 -9.23 -6.49
C ALA A 450 -15.93 -10.41 -6.92
N LYS A 451 -15.07 -10.19 -7.94
CA LYS A 451 -14.08 -11.18 -8.38
C LYS A 451 -13.11 -11.59 -7.29
N SER A 452 -12.64 -10.63 -6.49
CA SER A 452 -11.72 -10.94 -5.39
C SER A 452 -12.40 -11.69 -4.26
N MET A 453 -13.67 -11.36 -3.94
CA MET A 453 -14.45 -12.10 -2.95
C MET A 453 -14.64 -13.58 -3.38
N ASP A 454 -14.94 -13.83 -4.64
CA ASP A 454 -15.16 -15.17 -5.18
C ASP A 454 -13.90 -16.04 -5.17
N GLN A 455 -12.71 -15.45 -5.23
CA GLN A 455 -11.44 -16.18 -5.11
C GLN A 455 -11.26 -16.85 -3.74
N TYR A 456 -11.79 -16.24 -2.68
CA TYR A 456 -11.56 -16.69 -1.31
C TYR A 456 -12.74 -17.41 -0.70
N LYS A 457 -13.95 -17.22 -1.22
CA LYS A 457 -15.18 -17.73 -0.63
C LYS A 457 -16.27 -17.96 -1.63
N ALA A 458 -17.18 -18.92 -1.36
CA ALA A 458 -18.40 -19.03 -2.11
C ALA A 458 -19.28 -17.81 -1.85
N VAL A 459 -19.56 -17.08 -2.92
CA VAL A 459 -20.40 -15.89 -2.89
C VAL A 459 -21.57 -16.03 -3.86
N GLU A 460 -22.70 -15.41 -3.51
CA GLU A 460 -23.82 -15.20 -4.43
C GLU A 460 -23.88 -13.72 -4.76
N ILE A 461 -23.48 -13.35 -5.99
CA ILE A 461 -23.27 -11.96 -6.40
C ILE A 461 -24.47 -11.44 -7.19
N HIS A 462 -24.97 -10.27 -6.79
CA HIS A 462 -26.01 -9.52 -7.50
C HIS A 462 -25.58 -8.06 -7.68
N ALA A 463 -25.98 -7.44 -8.80
CA ALA A 463 -25.76 -6.02 -9.03
C ALA A 463 -27.10 -5.27 -9.07
N LEU A 464 -27.11 -4.08 -8.49
CA LEU A 464 -28.22 -3.14 -8.53
C LEU A 464 -27.73 -1.80 -9.10
N SER A 465 -28.57 -1.19 -9.97
CA SER A 465 -28.35 0.18 -10.39
C SER A 465 -28.41 1.15 -9.20
N LYS A 466 -27.76 2.30 -9.30
CA LYS A 466 -27.93 3.40 -8.35
C LYS A 466 -29.37 3.88 -8.21
N GLU A 467 -30.14 3.77 -9.28
CA GLU A 467 -31.55 4.14 -9.40
C GLU A 467 -32.45 2.90 -9.43
N CYS A 468 -32.05 1.82 -8.69
CA CYS A 468 -32.81 0.58 -8.61
C CYS A 468 -34.23 0.81 -8.06
N THR A 469 -35.18 0.07 -8.60
CA THR A 469 -36.59 0.09 -8.15
C THR A 469 -36.79 -0.85 -6.97
N GLU A 470 -37.93 -0.72 -6.26
CA GLU A 470 -38.31 -1.66 -5.20
C GLU A 470 -38.44 -3.09 -5.72
N LEU A 471 -38.91 -3.25 -6.98
CA LEU A 471 -39.04 -4.57 -7.62
C LEU A 471 -37.67 -5.21 -7.83
N ASP A 472 -36.65 -4.45 -8.29
CA ASP A 472 -35.28 -4.94 -8.46
C ASP A 472 -34.72 -5.44 -7.12
N VAL A 473 -34.91 -4.67 -6.06
CA VAL A 473 -34.45 -5.01 -4.70
C VAL A 473 -35.18 -6.25 -4.20
N HIS A 474 -36.51 -6.34 -4.39
CA HIS A 474 -37.31 -7.50 -3.97
C HIS A 474 -36.84 -8.78 -4.69
N GLN A 475 -36.56 -8.73 -5.98
CA GLN A 475 -36.05 -9.88 -6.75
C GLN A 475 -34.70 -10.36 -6.23
N VAL A 476 -33.77 -9.43 -5.87
CA VAL A 476 -32.49 -9.78 -5.27
C VAL A 476 -32.69 -10.43 -3.90
N ILE A 477 -33.55 -9.87 -3.05
CA ILE A 477 -33.88 -10.46 -1.74
C ILE A 477 -34.40 -11.88 -1.86
N LEU A 478 -35.32 -12.16 -2.81
CA LEU A 478 -35.86 -13.49 -3.02
C LEU A 478 -34.78 -14.51 -3.40
N LYS A 479 -33.84 -14.13 -4.27
CA LYS A 479 -32.74 -15.01 -4.66
C LYS A 479 -31.81 -15.28 -3.46
N LEU A 480 -31.38 -14.24 -2.74
CA LEU A 480 -30.49 -14.37 -1.58
C LEU A 480 -31.11 -15.22 -0.46
N LYS A 481 -32.44 -15.15 -0.22
CA LYS A 481 -33.13 -15.94 0.82
C LYS A 481 -33.02 -17.45 0.62
N ALA A 482 -32.85 -17.91 -0.61
CA ALA A 482 -32.69 -19.33 -0.89
C ALA A 482 -31.39 -19.90 -0.32
N ASN A 483 -30.29 -19.11 -0.35
CA ASN A 483 -28.95 -19.63 -0.14
C ASN A 483 -28.13 -18.88 0.93
N CYS A 484 -28.43 -17.61 1.23
CA CYS A 484 -27.59 -16.74 2.08
C CYS A 484 -28.22 -16.50 3.46
N SER A 485 -27.39 -16.25 4.46
CA SER A 485 -27.78 -15.71 5.79
C SER A 485 -27.22 -14.32 6.04
N ASP A 486 -26.06 -14.03 5.48
CA ASP A 486 -25.31 -12.79 5.65
C ASP A 486 -25.09 -12.13 4.30
N VAL A 487 -25.16 -10.80 4.25
CA VAL A 487 -25.06 -10.04 3.00
C VAL A 487 -24.11 -8.85 3.17
N LEU A 488 -23.18 -8.72 2.22
CA LEU A 488 -22.39 -7.50 2.01
C LEU A 488 -23.11 -6.63 0.98
N VAL A 489 -23.34 -5.36 1.31
CA VAL A 489 -23.83 -4.36 0.37
C VAL A 489 -22.71 -3.38 0.07
N ALA A 490 -22.13 -3.46 -1.13
CA ALA A 490 -21.00 -2.67 -1.55
C ALA A 490 -21.44 -1.49 -2.44
N PHE A 491 -21.15 -0.27 -2.02
CA PHE A 491 -21.42 0.95 -2.79
C PHE A 491 -20.21 1.29 -3.66
N LEU A 492 -20.40 1.17 -4.98
CA LEU A 492 -19.43 1.47 -6.02
C LEU A 492 -19.95 2.57 -6.98
N GLY A 493 -19.18 2.90 -8.01
CA GLY A 493 -19.52 4.00 -8.91
C GLY A 493 -19.55 5.36 -8.21
N THR A 494 -18.85 5.51 -7.11
CA THR A 494 -18.82 6.69 -6.27
C THR A 494 -17.96 7.81 -6.87
N THR A 495 -18.09 9.02 -6.34
CA THR A 495 -17.35 10.22 -6.78
C THR A 495 -16.72 10.93 -5.60
N ASN A 496 -15.83 11.91 -5.89
CA ASN A 496 -15.23 12.74 -4.85
C ASN A 496 -16.02 14.05 -4.60
N LYS A 497 -17.24 14.16 -5.10
CA LYS A 497 -18.04 15.39 -5.06
C LYS A 497 -19.05 15.35 -3.91
N ALA A 498 -18.84 16.18 -2.91
CA ALA A 498 -19.73 16.30 -1.76
C ALA A 498 -21.15 16.76 -2.14
N ASN A 499 -21.29 17.65 -3.14
CA ASN A 499 -22.58 18.16 -3.59
C ASN A 499 -23.47 17.08 -4.23
N THR A 500 -22.91 15.96 -4.69
CA THR A 500 -23.66 14.80 -5.21
C THR A 500 -23.69 13.65 -4.20
N ASN A 501 -23.48 13.93 -2.94
CA ASN A 501 -23.34 12.92 -1.88
C ASN A 501 -22.34 11.81 -2.24
N PHE A 502 -21.22 12.19 -2.83
CA PHE A 502 -20.17 11.24 -3.27
C PHE A 502 -20.68 10.15 -4.23
N GLY A 503 -21.79 10.38 -4.91
CA GLY A 503 -22.44 9.43 -5.83
C GLY A 503 -23.33 8.38 -5.15
N ILE A 504 -23.58 8.49 -3.86
CA ILE A 504 -24.52 7.65 -3.12
C ILE A 504 -25.93 8.21 -3.29
N THR A 505 -26.86 7.39 -3.79
CA THR A 505 -28.23 7.76 -4.04
C THR A 505 -29.18 7.32 -2.93
N THR A 506 -30.34 7.95 -2.84
CA THR A 506 -31.41 7.56 -1.93
C THR A 506 -31.98 6.16 -2.26
N HIS A 507 -32.06 5.80 -3.54
CA HIS A 507 -32.48 4.45 -3.96
C HIS A 507 -31.49 3.39 -3.49
N GLY A 508 -30.17 3.64 -3.65
CA GLY A 508 -29.13 2.72 -3.19
C GLY A 508 -29.14 2.52 -1.67
N THR A 509 -29.30 3.60 -0.88
CA THR A 509 -29.39 3.48 0.59
C THR A 509 -30.69 2.80 1.01
N HIS A 510 -31.81 3.06 0.33
CA HIS A 510 -33.07 2.35 0.54
C HIS A 510 -32.94 0.84 0.26
N ALA A 511 -32.27 0.47 -0.84
CA ALA A 511 -31.98 -0.92 -1.15
C ALA A 511 -31.21 -1.62 -0.02
N ALA A 512 -30.17 -0.96 0.51
CA ALA A 512 -29.40 -1.51 1.64
C ALA A 512 -30.27 -1.71 2.89
N HIS A 513 -31.17 -0.77 3.20
CA HIS A 513 -32.12 -0.91 4.32
C HIS A 513 -33.09 -2.08 4.11
N LYS A 514 -33.66 -2.22 2.92
CA LYS A 514 -34.57 -3.35 2.59
C LYS A 514 -33.85 -4.69 2.69
N ILE A 515 -32.62 -4.80 2.29
CA ILE A 515 -31.82 -6.01 2.45
C ILE A 515 -31.59 -6.30 3.95
N ALA A 516 -31.28 -5.26 4.75
CA ALA A 516 -31.03 -5.39 6.19
C ALA A 516 -32.29 -5.78 7.00
N GLU A 517 -33.51 -5.59 6.46
CA GLU A 517 -34.74 -6.11 7.07
C GLU A 517 -34.78 -7.65 7.05
N HIS A 518 -33.97 -8.31 6.23
CA HIS A 518 -34.01 -9.75 5.98
C HIS A 518 -32.70 -10.49 6.29
N PHE A 519 -31.58 -9.81 6.33
CA PHE A 519 -30.24 -10.41 6.48
C PHE A 519 -29.38 -9.65 7.47
N ALA A 520 -28.45 -10.34 8.13
CA ALA A 520 -27.32 -9.69 8.76
C ALA A 520 -26.50 -8.97 7.68
N THR A 521 -26.48 -7.63 7.71
CA THR A 521 -25.97 -6.83 6.61
C THR A 521 -24.78 -5.98 7.04
N THR A 522 -23.68 -6.10 6.28
CA THR A 522 -22.51 -5.22 6.36
C THR A 522 -22.48 -4.30 5.15
N VAL A 523 -22.33 -2.99 5.37
CA VAL A 523 -22.15 -2.01 4.31
C VAL A 523 -20.65 -1.84 4.03
N VAL A 524 -20.26 -1.98 2.77
CA VAL A 524 -18.92 -1.73 2.27
C VAL A 524 -18.93 -0.43 1.45
N MET A 525 -18.27 0.61 1.97
CA MET A 525 -18.31 1.96 1.42
C MET A 525 -17.02 2.31 0.70
N PHE A 526 -17.05 2.34 -0.63
CA PHE A 526 -15.94 2.78 -1.48
C PHE A 526 -16.00 4.28 -1.78
N ALA A 527 -16.19 5.10 -0.75
CA ALA A 527 -16.30 6.55 -0.86
C ALA A 527 -15.69 7.25 0.36
N CYS A 528 -15.57 8.57 0.25
CA CYS A 528 -15.26 9.43 1.39
C CYS A 528 -16.23 9.14 2.56
N PRO A 529 -15.78 9.06 3.81
CA PRO A 529 -16.63 8.75 4.98
C PRO A 529 -17.85 9.65 5.11
N TYR A 530 -17.77 10.91 4.69
CA TYR A 530 -18.91 11.84 4.70
C TYR A 530 -20.12 11.36 3.88
N ALA A 531 -19.94 10.39 2.98
CA ALA A 531 -21.04 9.73 2.27
C ALA A 531 -22.05 9.04 3.21
N LEU A 532 -21.62 8.71 4.44
CA LEU A 532 -22.46 8.06 5.45
C LEU A 532 -23.43 9.05 6.13
N GLU A 533 -23.23 10.36 6.02
CA GLU A 533 -24.00 11.37 6.79
C GLU A 533 -25.48 11.41 6.41
N LYS A 534 -25.79 11.24 5.12
CA LYS A 534 -27.16 11.46 4.58
C LYS A 534 -28.10 10.27 4.70
N SER A 535 -27.72 9.21 5.39
CA SER A 535 -28.58 8.06 5.65
C SER A 535 -28.59 7.72 7.14
N GLU A 536 -29.76 7.35 7.64
CA GLU A 536 -29.92 6.93 9.04
C GLU A 536 -29.33 5.54 9.32
N TRP A 537 -29.09 4.73 8.30
CA TRP A 537 -28.56 3.36 8.37
C TRP A 537 -29.25 2.48 9.41
N LYS A 538 -30.61 2.56 9.46
CA LYS A 538 -31.43 1.75 10.38
C LYS A 538 -31.24 0.27 10.14
N GLY A 539 -31.01 -0.51 11.20
CA GLY A 539 -30.83 -1.96 11.14
C GLY A 539 -29.46 -2.40 10.64
N ILE A 540 -28.54 -1.47 10.30
CA ILE A 540 -27.19 -1.75 9.85
C ILE A 540 -26.19 -1.22 10.88
N ASN A 541 -25.39 -2.11 11.44
CA ASN A 541 -24.40 -1.76 12.47
C ASN A 541 -22.96 -2.01 12.04
N ASP A 542 -22.76 -2.74 10.95
CA ASP A 542 -21.45 -3.14 10.47
C ASP A 542 -21.08 -2.40 9.17
N PHE A 543 -19.92 -1.72 9.18
CA PHE A 543 -19.41 -0.92 8.07
C PHE A 543 -17.95 -1.24 7.82
N VAL A 544 -17.60 -1.37 6.55
CA VAL A 544 -16.22 -1.37 6.05
C VAL A 544 -16.03 -0.13 5.17
N ILE A 545 -15.09 0.74 5.51
CA ILE A 545 -14.84 1.98 4.80
C ILE A 545 -13.51 1.88 4.09
N SER A 546 -13.54 2.04 2.76
CA SER A 546 -12.41 1.82 1.87
C SER A 546 -11.98 3.11 1.14
N TYR A 547 -12.64 4.23 1.39
CA TYR A 547 -12.31 5.60 0.97
C TYR A 547 -12.33 5.88 -0.53
N GLN A 548 -12.01 4.92 -1.41
CA GLN A 548 -11.85 5.10 -2.85
C GLN A 548 -12.40 3.89 -3.63
N PRO A 549 -12.92 4.11 -4.86
CA PRO A 549 -13.57 3.04 -5.65
C PRO A 549 -12.65 2.34 -6.66
N ASP A 550 -11.34 2.63 -6.70
CA ASP A 550 -10.44 2.02 -7.69
C ASP A 550 -10.24 0.52 -7.47
N ASP A 551 -9.92 -0.21 -8.55
CA ASP A 551 -9.82 -1.67 -8.56
C ASP A 551 -8.89 -2.23 -7.48
N LEU A 552 -7.74 -1.58 -7.25
CA LEU A 552 -6.80 -2.03 -6.22
C LEU A 552 -7.40 -1.89 -4.81
N THR A 553 -8.12 -0.80 -4.55
CA THR A 553 -8.83 -0.61 -3.28
C THR A 553 -9.93 -1.66 -3.10
N GLN A 554 -10.65 -2.01 -4.18
CA GLN A 554 -11.64 -3.07 -4.17
C GLN A 554 -11.03 -4.43 -3.82
N GLN A 555 -9.91 -4.81 -4.46
CA GLN A 555 -9.15 -6.03 -4.17
C GLN A 555 -8.68 -6.08 -2.72
N VAL A 556 -8.04 -5.02 -2.25
CA VAL A 556 -7.52 -4.92 -0.88
C VAL A 556 -8.65 -5.01 0.15
N THR A 557 -9.82 -4.44 -0.15
CA THR A 557 -10.99 -4.53 0.74
C THR A 557 -11.51 -5.96 0.83
N ALA A 558 -11.57 -6.68 -0.28
CA ALA A 558 -11.93 -8.09 -0.30
C ALA A 558 -10.92 -8.93 0.50
N ASP A 559 -9.61 -8.68 0.34
CA ASP A 559 -8.56 -9.33 1.12
C ASP A 559 -8.77 -9.13 2.63
N ALA A 560 -9.07 -7.90 3.07
CA ALA A 560 -9.34 -7.58 4.47
C ALA A 560 -10.60 -8.31 4.98
N ILE A 561 -11.69 -8.25 4.21
CA ILE A 561 -12.97 -8.92 4.54
C ILE A 561 -12.79 -10.43 4.64
N CYS A 562 -11.97 -11.03 3.82
CA CYS A 562 -11.66 -12.46 3.85
C CYS A 562 -10.58 -12.85 4.87
N GLY A 563 -10.11 -11.91 5.70
CA GLY A 563 -9.11 -12.17 6.74
C GLY A 563 -7.69 -12.44 6.20
N ILE A 564 -7.42 -12.07 4.96
CA ILE A 564 -6.08 -12.22 4.34
C ILE A 564 -5.11 -11.20 4.91
N ILE A 565 -5.59 -9.97 5.13
CA ILE A 565 -4.84 -8.87 5.73
C ILE A 565 -5.58 -8.35 6.96
N PRO A 566 -4.89 -7.70 7.90
CA PRO A 566 -5.50 -7.14 9.10
C PRO A 566 -6.35 -5.90 8.77
N PHE A 567 -7.34 -5.60 9.61
CA PHE A 567 -7.97 -4.29 9.67
C PHE A 567 -7.22 -3.41 10.69
N GLN A 568 -6.72 -2.25 10.26
CA GLN A 568 -5.92 -1.36 11.11
C GLN A 568 -6.39 0.10 11.05
N GLY A 569 -7.13 0.46 10.01
CA GLY A 569 -7.57 1.83 9.76
C GLY A 569 -8.44 2.41 10.86
N LYS A 570 -8.34 3.73 11.04
CA LYS A 570 -9.15 4.53 11.96
C LYS A 570 -9.79 5.68 11.20
N LEU A 571 -11.06 5.99 11.48
CA LEU A 571 -11.72 7.13 10.84
C LEU A 571 -10.90 8.41 11.07
N PRO A 572 -10.56 9.14 10.01
CA PRO A 572 -9.83 10.40 10.13
C PRO A 572 -10.75 11.58 10.42
N VAL A 573 -12.06 11.36 10.33
CA VAL A 573 -13.09 12.40 10.50
C VAL A 573 -14.33 11.83 11.19
N SER A 574 -15.06 12.69 11.88
CA SER A 574 -16.39 12.39 12.42
C SER A 574 -17.46 12.57 11.33
N VAL A 575 -18.51 11.75 11.34
CA VAL A 575 -19.64 11.84 10.43
C VAL A 575 -20.95 11.76 11.22
N GLY A 576 -21.67 12.88 11.29
CA GLY A 576 -22.85 13.02 12.11
C GLY A 576 -22.57 12.72 13.59
N SER A 577 -23.57 12.22 14.29
CA SER A 577 -23.44 11.82 15.71
C SER A 577 -22.94 10.40 15.91
N ARG A 578 -23.03 9.55 14.88
CA ARG A 578 -22.81 8.10 14.97
C ARG A 578 -21.37 7.68 14.78
N PHE A 579 -20.67 8.27 13.83
CA PHE A 579 -19.30 7.90 13.49
C PHE A 579 -18.32 8.94 14.02
N LYS A 580 -17.35 8.51 14.83
CA LYS A 580 -16.42 9.43 15.50
C LYS A 580 -15.01 9.30 14.94
N GLU A 581 -14.31 10.43 14.87
CA GLU A 581 -12.86 10.46 14.57
C GLU A 581 -12.13 9.47 15.51
N GLY A 582 -11.15 8.75 14.97
CA GLY A 582 -10.42 7.71 15.69
C GLY A 582 -11.14 6.36 15.82
N GLN A 583 -12.43 6.29 15.48
CA GLN A 583 -13.18 5.02 15.53
C GLN A 583 -12.69 4.03 14.48
N GLY A 584 -12.71 2.78 14.84
CA GLY A 584 -12.32 1.62 13.99
C GLY A 584 -11.82 0.50 14.88
N LYS A 585 -12.19 -0.74 14.58
CA LYS A 585 -11.67 -1.94 15.25
C LYS A 585 -10.43 -2.45 14.53
N THR A 586 -9.53 -3.04 15.27
CA THR A 586 -8.35 -3.73 14.73
C THR A 586 -8.60 -5.22 14.80
N PHE A 587 -8.35 -5.92 13.70
CA PHE A 587 -8.39 -7.38 13.61
C PHE A 587 -7.11 -7.87 12.98
N GLU A 588 -6.56 -8.94 13.52
CA GLU A 588 -5.39 -9.61 12.96
C GLU A 588 -5.75 -10.38 11.69
N SER A 589 -4.75 -10.64 10.86
CA SER A 589 -4.90 -11.52 9.71
C SER A 589 -5.17 -12.95 10.15
N ALA A 590 -6.04 -13.66 9.44
CA ALA A 590 -6.27 -15.10 9.63
C ALA A 590 -5.13 -15.98 9.07
N GLY A 591 -4.04 -15.38 8.61
CA GLY A 591 -2.86 -16.11 8.10
C GLY A 591 -3.06 -16.80 6.75
N ARG A 592 -4.09 -16.44 5.99
CA ARG A 592 -4.36 -17.01 4.66
C ARG A 592 -3.39 -16.48 3.60
N MET A 593 -3.09 -17.29 2.59
CA MET A 593 -2.34 -16.83 1.41
C MET A 593 -3.21 -15.89 0.56
N ARG A 594 -2.59 -14.87 0.03
CA ARG A 594 -3.20 -13.89 -0.88
C ARG A 594 -2.66 -14.04 -2.31
N TYR A 595 -3.53 -13.75 -3.27
CA TYR A 595 -3.18 -13.73 -4.69
C TYR A 595 -2.68 -12.35 -5.10
N LEU A 596 -1.37 -12.19 -5.27
CA LEU A 596 -0.74 -10.95 -5.75
C LEU A 596 0.20 -11.24 -6.90
N THR A 597 0.30 -10.30 -7.84
CA THR A 597 1.36 -10.34 -8.84
C THR A 597 2.70 -9.92 -8.22
N PRO A 598 3.84 -10.33 -8.79
CA PRO A 598 5.16 -9.88 -8.33
C PRO A 598 5.30 -8.35 -8.25
N SER A 599 4.70 -7.62 -9.19
CA SER A 599 4.68 -6.15 -9.17
C SER A 599 3.92 -5.56 -7.96
N GLN A 600 2.85 -6.21 -7.53
CA GLN A 600 2.08 -5.78 -6.34
C GLN A 600 2.82 -6.02 -5.02
N THR A 601 3.78 -6.94 -5.00
CA THR A 601 4.59 -7.25 -3.81
C THR A 601 5.86 -6.41 -3.70
N GLY A 602 6.26 -5.74 -4.77
CA GLY A 602 7.55 -5.05 -4.85
C GLY A 602 8.77 -5.98 -5.01
N TRP A 603 8.56 -7.28 -5.12
CA TRP A 603 9.60 -8.31 -5.17
C TRP A 603 10.51 -8.24 -6.39
N PHE A 604 10.01 -7.66 -7.48
CA PHE A 604 10.75 -7.55 -8.74
C PHE A 604 12.10 -6.83 -8.60
N ASN A 605 12.13 -5.77 -7.79
CA ASN A 605 13.37 -5.01 -7.57
C ASN A 605 14.40 -5.78 -6.75
N PHE A 606 13.95 -6.68 -5.88
CA PHE A 606 14.82 -7.47 -5.03
C PHE A 606 15.60 -8.56 -5.81
N VAL A 607 14.94 -9.26 -6.71
CA VAL A 607 15.58 -10.35 -7.46
C VAL A 607 16.49 -9.84 -8.59
N ALA A 608 16.11 -8.73 -9.23
CA ALA A 608 16.91 -8.13 -10.30
C ALA A 608 18.26 -7.59 -9.79
N THR A 609 18.32 -7.08 -8.56
CA THR A 609 19.56 -6.59 -7.93
C THR A 609 20.45 -7.72 -7.40
N ASN A 610 19.89 -8.87 -7.05
CA ASN A 610 20.64 -10.01 -6.49
C ASN A 610 21.21 -10.98 -7.52
N ALA A 611 20.81 -10.89 -8.77
CA ALA A 611 21.40 -11.71 -9.84
C ALA A 611 22.91 -11.45 -10.06
N GLN A 612 23.47 -10.40 -9.46
CA GLN A 612 24.90 -10.10 -9.49
C GLN A 612 25.66 -10.42 -8.20
N VAL A 613 24.99 -10.91 -7.13
CA VAL A 613 25.64 -11.26 -5.87
C VAL A 613 25.61 -12.77 -5.67
N THR A 614 26.63 -13.44 -6.18
CA THR A 614 26.95 -14.81 -5.79
C THR A 614 27.67 -14.77 -4.44
N ASN A 615 27.14 -15.55 -3.49
CA ASN A 615 27.72 -16.03 -2.23
C ASN A 615 27.53 -15.17 -0.99
N ASN A 616 26.80 -15.80 -0.07
CA ASN A 616 26.80 -15.74 1.38
C ASN A 616 25.96 -14.67 2.09
N ASN A 617 25.01 -15.22 2.80
CA ASN A 617 24.34 -14.74 4.03
C ASN A 617 23.11 -13.84 3.87
N SER A 618 22.08 -14.35 4.53
CA SER A 618 20.82 -13.68 4.83
C SER A 618 20.99 -12.21 5.22
N VAL A 619 20.61 -11.30 4.33
CA VAL A 619 20.46 -9.86 4.61
C VAL A 619 18.98 -9.53 4.59
N TYR A 620 18.52 -8.82 5.60
CA TYR A 620 17.14 -8.42 5.77
C TYR A 620 16.67 -7.51 4.62
N VAL A 621 15.44 -7.73 4.17
CA VAL A 621 14.81 -7.08 3.00
C VAL A 621 14.73 -5.54 3.12
N GLU A 622 14.74 -4.98 4.32
CA GLU A 622 14.60 -3.55 4.58
C GLU A 622 15.83 -2.72 4.15
N ASP A 623 17.05 -3.25 4.32
CA ASP A 623 18.28 -2.52 3.99
C ASP A 623 18.63 -2.56 2.50
N MET A 624 18.09 -3.51 1.75
CA MET A 624 18.40 -3.68 0.32
C MET A 624 17.54 -2.81 -0.59
N MET A 625 16.36 -2.37 -0.14
CA MET A 625 15.49 -1.49 -0.93
C MET A 625 16.01 -0.05 -1.02
N ALA A 626 16.87 0.39 -0.09
CA ALA A 626 17.39 1.74 -0.03
C ALA A 626 18.49 2.03 -1.07
N ASN A 627 19.18 1.02 -1.62
CA ASN A 627 20.42 1.20 -2.40
C ASN A 627 20.42 0.54 -3.79
N ALA A 628 19.28 0.20 -4.38
CA ALA A 628 19.21 -0.47 -5.68
C ALA A 628 19.50 0.48 -6.85
N PRO A 629 20.45 0.15 -7.76
CA PRO A 629 20.68 0.94 -8.97
C PRO A 629 19.49 0.84 -9.95
N MET A 630 19.21 1.93 -10.63
CA MET A 630 18.02 2.23 -11.44
C MET A 630 17.97 1.54 -12.83
N GLU A 631 18.72 0.48 -13.12
CA GLU A 631 18.94 0.02 -14.51
C GLU A 631 18.28 -1.32 -14.91
N VAL A 632 17.47 -1.96 -14.09
CA VAL A 632 16.86 -3.25 -14.49
C VAL A 632 15.34 -3.19 -14.43
N ALA A 633 14.74 -2.58 -15.44
CA ALA A 633 13.33 -2.76 -15.77
C ALA A 633 13.19 -3.87 -16.84
N GLY A 634 13.24 -5.13 -16.42
CA GLY A 634 12.79 -6.25 -17.23
C GLY A 634 11.27 -6.46 -17.08
N SER A 635 10.59 -6.88 -18.14
CA SER A 635 9.16 -7.17 -18.10
C SER A 635 8.85 -8.24 -17.04
N GLU A 636 7.64 -8.22 -16.46
CA GLU A 636 7.14 -9.22 -15.48
C GLU A 636 7.32 -10.66 -15.94
N THR A 637 7.39 -10.89 -17.27
CA THR A 637 7.55 -12.17 -17.91
C THR A 637 8.91 -12.84 -17.67
N ASN A 638 9.92 -12.14 -17.16
CA ASN A 638 11.30 -12.66 -17.11
C ASN A 638 11.71 -13.26 -15.76
N LEU A 639 11.02 -12.96 -14.65
CA LEU A 639 11.44 -13.42 -13.33
C LEU A 639 11.33 -14.94 -13.14
N PHE A 640 10.26 -15.54 -13.65
CA PHE A 640 10.00 -16.97 -13.57
C PHE A 640 10.18 -17.71 -14.89
N SER A 641 10.79 -17.07 -15.92
CA SER A 641 11.07 -17.70 -17.19
C SER A 641 11.92 -18.96 -17.03
N LYS A 642 12.84 -18.97 -16.06
CA LYS A 642 13.67 -20.16 -15.77
C LYS A 642 12.84 -21.34 -15.24
N VAL A 643 11.78 -21.07 -14.49
CA VAL A 643 10.81 -22.10 -14.05
C VAL A 643 10.08 -22.66 -15.27
N ASP A 644 9.60 -21.79 -16.17
CA ASP A 644 8.96 -22.20 -17.42
C ASP A 644 9.89 -23.07 -18.28
N GLU A 645 11.16 -22.69 -18.41
CA GLU A 645 12.17 -23.44 -19.15
C GLU A 645 12.40 -24.84 -18.55
N ILE A 646 12.60 -24.94 -17.22
CA ILE A 646 12.83 -26.20 -16.52
C ILE A 646 11.62 -27.13 -16.67
N VAL A 647 10.42 -26.60 -16.50
CA VAL A 647 9.19 -27.38 -16.65
C VAL A 647 9.02 -27.86 -18.07
N LYS A 648 9.30 -27.00 -19.07
CA LYS A 648 9.22 -27.36 -20.47
C LYS A 648 10.25 -28.46 -20.84
N GLU A 649 11.47 -28.36 -20.35
CA GLU A 649 12.48 -29.38 -20.53
C GLU A 649 12.00 -30.75 -20.02
N GLY A 650 11.43 -30.82 -18.82
CA GLY A 650 10.88 -32.07 -18.27
C GLY A 650 9.73 -32.65 -19.10
N LEU A 651 8.84 -31.80 -19.63
CA LEU A 651 7.76 -32.21 -20.52
C LEU A 651 8.29 -32.72 -21.86
N ASP A 652 9.28 -32.02 -22.44
CA ASP A 652 9.89 -32.37 -23.73
C ASP A 652 10.68 -33.69 -23.64
N GLN A 653 11.29 -33.95 -22.48
CA GLN A 653 11.99 -35.24 -22.20
C GLN A 653 11.01 -36.36 -21.81
N GLY A 654 9.72 -36.10 -21.65
CA GLY A 654 8.71 -37.06 -21.25
C GLY A 654 8.85 -37.54 -19.82
N ALA A 655 9.50 -36.76 -18.94
CA ALA A 655 9.66 -37.10 -17.53
C ALA A 655 8.28 -37.12 -16.79
N TYR A 656 7.35 -36.26 -17.20
CA TYR A 656 5.96 -36.22 -16.75
C TYR A 656 5.06 -35.68 -17.87
N PRO A 657 3.76 -36.02 -17.88
CA PRO A 657 2.84 -35.53 -18.90
C PRO A 657 2.39 -34.08 -18.66
N GLY A 658 2.36 -33.64 -17.44
CA GLY A 658 1.98 -32.29 -17.03
C GLY A 658 2.17 -32.05 -15.54
N CYS A 659 2.14 -30.79 -15.15
CA CYS A 659 2.27 -30.39 -13.75
C CYS A 659 1.65 -29.01 -13.50
N ARG A 660 1.50 -28.69 -12.23
CA ARG A 660 1.18 -27.35 -11.76
C ARG A 660 2.30 -26.87 -10.82
N VAL A 661 2.80 -25.66 -11.04
CA VAL A 661 3.83 -25.06 -10.21
C VAL A 661 3.24 -23.85 -9.49
N LEU A 662 3.35 -23.84 -8.15
CA LEU A 662 2.98 -22.73 -7.31
C LEU A 662 4.19 -22.31 -6.49
N ILE A 663 4.51 -21.03 -6.51
CA ILE A 663 5.55 -20.43 -5.69
C ILE A 663 4.90 -19.34 -4.82
N ALA A 664 5.08 -19.46 -3.51
CA ALA A 664 4.59 -18.48 -2.56
C ALA A 664 5.69 -18.08 -1.59
N LYS A 665 5.67 -16.83 -1.12
CA LYS A 665 6.54 -16.31 -0.08
C LYS A 665 5.81 -15.29 0.78
N ASP A 666 6.04 -15.35 2.08
CA ASP A 666 5.46 -14.44 3.06
C ASP A 666 3.92 -14.32 2.95
N GLY A 667 3.24 -15.46 2.75
CA GLY A 667 1.80 -15.55 2.57
C GLY A 667 1.28 -15.07 1.20
N VAL A 668 2.15 -14.79 0.25
CA VAL A 668 1.80 -14.27 -1.09
C VAL A 668 2.12 -15.29 -2.19
N ILE A 669 1.16 -15.59 -3.07
CA ILE A 669 1.38 -16.39 -4.26
C ILE A 669 2.03 -15.51 -5.33
N LEU A 670 3.27 -15.82 -5.69
CA LEU A 670 4.06 -15.08 -6.67
C LEU A 670 3.98 -15.70 -8.08
N TYR A 671 3.75 -17.00 -8.15
CA TYR A 671 3.69 -17.76 -9.39
C TYR A 671 2.71 -18.92 -9.22
N ASN A 672 1.81 -19.11 -10.19
CA ASN A 672 0.84 -20.20 -10.19
C ASN A 672 0.49 -20.52 -11.64
N LYS A 673 1.04 -21.61 -12.16
CA LYS A 673 0.92 -21.94 -13.58
C LYS A 673 0.76 -23.44 -13.79
N SER A 674 -0.11 -23.81 -14.74
CA SER A 674 -0.38 -25.17 -15.17
C SER A 674 0.32 -25.45 -16.50
N PHE A 675 0.87 -26.65 -16.66
CA PHE A 675 1.62 -27.07 -17.83
C PHE A 675 1.24 -28.47 -18.29
N GLY A 676 1.26 -28.71 -19.61
CA GLY A 676 1.11 -30.05 -20.20
C GLY A 676 -0.31 -30.61 -20.07
N HIS A 677 -0.40 -31.93 -19.88
CA HIS A 677 -1.62 -32.70 -19.90
C HIS A 677 -1.71 -33.63 -18.69
N LEU A 678 -2.92 -34.13 -18.38
CA LEU A 678 -3.14 -35.04 -17.26
C LEU A 678 -2.55 -36.44 -17.52
N ASP A 679 -2.42 -36.84 -18.77
CA ASP A 679 -1.95 -38.15 -19.18
C ASP A 679 -0.95 -38.09 -20.37
N LYS A 680 -0.24 -39.20 -20.62
CA LYS A 680 0.70 -39.34 -21.75
C LYS A 680 -0.01 -39.30 -23.11
N ALA A 681 -1.31 -39.64 -23.16
CA ALA A 681 -2.08 -39.61 -24.41
C ALA A 681 -2.50 -38.18 -24.78
N LYS A 682 -2.28 -37.21 -23.90
CA LYS A 682 -2.59 -35.81 -24.10
C LYS A 682 -4.07 -35.53 -24.33
N THR A 683 -4.93 -36.31 -23.66
CA THR A 683 -6.38 -36.25 -23.82
C THR A 683 -6.95 -34.97 -23.21
N GLN A 684 -6.41 -34.51 -22.04
CA GLN A 684 -6.89 -33.35 -21.31
C GLN A 684 -5.73 -32.51 -20.78
N LYS A 685 -5.81 -31.19 -20.96
CA LYS A 685 -4.82 -30.26 -20.42
C LYS A 685 -4.91 -30.17 -18.90
N VAL A 686 -3.77 -29.94 -18.25
CA VAL A 686 -3.76 -29.55 -16.83
C VAL A 686 -4.39 -28.18 -16.69
N ALA A 687 -5.40 -28.06 -15.82
CA ALA A 687 -6.11 -26.83 -15.51
C ALA A 687 -5.81 -26.38 -14.06
N GLU A 688 -6.26 -25.17 -13.69
CA GLU A 688 -6.06 -24.66 -12.34
C GLU A 688 -6.76 -25.49 -11.26
N ASN A 689 -7.86 -26.15 -11.61
CA ASN A 689 -8.64 -27.02 -10.74
C ASN A 689 -8.27 -28.51 -10.88
N SER A 690 -7.22 -28.87 -11.60
CA SER A 690 -6.75 -30.26 -11.69
C SER A 690 -6.33 -30.76 -10.31
N ILE A 691 -6.82 -31.95 -9.97
CA ILE A 691 -6.55 -32.62 -8.69
C ILE A 691 -5.42 -33.62 -8.89
N TYR A 692 -4.53 -33.70 -7.91
CA TYR A 692 -3.37 -34.60 -7.90
C TYR A 692 -3.42 -35.52 -6.71
N ASP A 693 -3.01 -36.77 -6.92
CA ASP A 693 -2.67 -37.66 -5.82
C ASP A 693 -1.40 -37.11 -5.12
N LEU A 694 -1.53 -36.87 -3.83
CA LEU A 694 -0.45 -36.31 -3.04
C LEU A 694 0.58 -37.34 -2.56
N ALA A 695 0.32 -38.64 -2.78
CA ALA A 695 1.20 -39.73 -2.38
C ALA A 695 1.73 -39.53 -0.94
N SER A 696 3.04 -39.57 -0.74
CA SER A 696 3.67 -39.42 0.58
C SER A 696 3.53 -38.00 1.21
N VAL A 697 3.13 -36.98 0.45
CA VAL A 697 2.80 -35.66 1.03
C VAL A 697 1.59 -35.78 1.97
N THR A 698 0.73 -36.78 1.77
CA THR A 698 -0.36 -37.17 2.69
C THR A 698 0.12 -37.39 4.12
N LYS A 699 1.34 -37.94 4.32
CA LYS A 699 1.93 -38.11 5.67
C LYS A 699 1.98 -36.77 6.42
N MET A 700 2.35 -35.70 5.73
CA MET A 700 2.47 -34.38 6.33
C MET A 700 1.13 -33.67 6.45
N LEU A 701 0.34 -33.64 5.36
CA LEU A 701 -0.91 -32.87 5.29
C LEU A 701 -2.10 -33.53 5.98
N SER A 702 -1.97 -34.79 6.42
CA SER A 702 -2.99 -35.54 7.13
C SER A 702 -2.48 -36.05 8.47
N THR A 703 -1.69 -37.13 8.46
CA THR A 703 -1.31 -37.86 9.67
C THR A 703 -0.50 -36.99 10.65
N THR A 704 0.51 -36.28 10.16
CA THR A 704 1.34 -35.41 11.01
C THR A 704 0.53 -34.24 11.58
N MET A 705 -0.35 -33.62 10.81
CA MET A 705 -1.24 -32.55 11.32
C MET A 705 -2.17 -33.08 12.43
N ALA A 706 -2.73 -34.28 12.26
CA ALA A 706 -3.55 -34.91 13.28
C ALA A 706 -2.75 -35.18 14.57
N LEU A 707 -1.52 -35.68 14.43
CA LEU A 707 -0.61 -35.87 15.57
C LEU A 707 -0.26 -34.55 16.26
N MET A 708 0.10 -33.51 15.50
CA MET A 708 0.39 -32.20 16.07
C MET A 708 -0.79 -31.66 16.88
N LYS A 709 -2.01 -31.80 16.38
CA LYS A 709 -3.22 -31.39 17.11
C LYS A 709 -3.41 -32.15 18.41
N LEU A 710 -3.20 -33.48 18.40
CA LEU A 710 -3.32 -34.30 19.60
C LEU A 710 -2.20 -34.05 20.61
N VAL A 711 -1.00 -33.67 20.15
CA VAL A 711 0.10 -33.19 21.00
C VAL A 711 -0.25 -31.85 21.64
N ASP A 712 -0.78 -30.90 20.85
CA ASP A 712 -1.20 -29.58 21.33
C ASP A 712 -2.31 -29.68 22.40
N GLU A 713 -3.20 -30.67 22.25
CA GLU A 713 -4.24 -30.99 23.23
C GLU A 713 -3.72 -31.77 24.45
N GLY A 714 -2.46 -32.08 24.52
CA GLY A 714 -1.84 -32.85 25.61
C GLY A 714 -2.26 -34.32 25.63
N LYS A 715 -2.86 -34.85 24.59
CA LYS A 715 -3.33 -36.23 24.45
C LYS A 715 -2.19 -37.20 24.07
N ILE A 716 -1.19 -36.72 23.35
CA ILE A 716 -0.03 -37.45 22.88
C ILE A 716 1.26 -36.79 23.40
N ASP A 717 2.18 -37.59 23.85
CA ASP A 717 3.56 -37.20 24.15
C ASP A 717 4.50 -37.97 23.21
N VAL A 718 5.21 -37.24 22.35
CA VAL A 718 6.11 -37.82 21.33
C VAL A 718 7.33 -38.52 21.92
N GLU A 719 7.63 -38.30 23.19
CA GLU A 719 8.70 -39.00 23.93
C GLU A 719 8.29 -40.41 24.35
N LYS A 720 7.01 -40.72 24.41
CA LYS A 720 6.45 -42.03 24.72
C LYS A 720 6.57 -42.98 23.52
N THR A 721 6.26 -44.26 23.82
CA THR A 721 6.29 -45.31 22.81
C THR A 721 4.90 -45.52 22.18
N ILE A 722 4.85 -46.15 21.03
CA ILE A 722 3.58 -46.46 20.35
C ILE A 722 2.73 -47.43 21.20
N GLY A 723 3.34 -48.32 21.98
CA GLY A 723 2.67 -49.25 22.91
C GLY A 723 1.95 -48.57 24.06
N ASP A 724 2.32 -47.31 24.41
CA ASP A 724 1.58 -46.52 25.40
C ASP A 724 0.18 -46.09 24.89
N TYR A 725 -0.07 -46.18 23.58
CA TYR A 725 -1.29 -45.68 22.95
C TYR A 725 -2.13 -46.72 22.21
N ILE A 726 -1.49 -47.76 21.63
CA ILE A 726 -2.17 -48.86 20.96
C ILE A 726 -1.71 -50.20 21.48
N ASP A 727 -2.60 -51.20 21.38
CA ASP A 727 -2.34 -52.54 21.91
C ASP A 727 -1.44 -53.35 20.95
N PHE A 728 -0.50 -54.09 21.53
CA PHE A 728 0.38 -55.05 20.88
C PHE A 728 0.33 -56.40 21.59
N PRO A 729 0.71 -57.48 20.93
CA PRO A 729 0.94 -58.78 21.64
C PRO A 729 1.96 -58.58 22.77
N GLU A 730 1.80 -59.34 23.85
CA GLU A 730 2.66 -59.24 25.03
C GLU A 730 4.14 -59.37 24.67
N GLY A 731 4.94 -58.37 25.10
CA GLY A 731 6.38 -58.36 24.85
C GLY A 731 6.81 -58.01 23.43
N HIS A 732 5.89 -57.61 22.54
CA HIS A 732 6.19 -57.35 21.15
C HIS A 732 7.17 -56.17 20.98
N PRO A 733 8.26 -56.29 20.17
CA PRO A 733 9.30 -55.26 20.09
C PRO A 733 8.79 -53.91 19.52
N HIS A 734 7.81 -53.94 18.62
CA HIS A 734 7.23 -52.70 18.04
C HIS A 734 6.57 -51.81 19.07
N ALA A 735 6.04 -52.38 20.18
CA ALA A 735 5.43 -51.60 21.27
C ALA A 735 6.42 -50.59 21.87
N LYS A 736 7.73 -50.87 21.81
CA LYS A 736 8.81 -50.05 22.38
C LYS A 736 9.32 -48.93 21.44
N MET A 737 8.81 -48.83 20.23
CA MET A 737 9.21 -47.77 19.30
C MET A 737 8.73 -46.41 19.83
N GLN A 738 9.66 -45.46 19.99
CA GLN A 738 9.30 -44.07 20.36
C GLN A 738 8.62 -43.37 19.20
N LEU A 739 7.59 -42.59 19.48
CA LEU A 739 6.87 -41.85 18.46
C LEU A 739 7.78 -40.90 17.69
N LYS A 740 8.63 -40.11 18.35
CA LYS A 740 9.58 -39.21 17.66
C LYS A 740 10.54 -39.94 16.73
N ARG A 741 10.98 -41.16 17.08
CA ARG A 741 11.87 -41.97 16.22
C ARG A 741 11.13 -42.53 15.00
N MET A 742 9.84 -42.83 15.14
CA MET A 742 9.00 -43.20 13.98
C MET A 742 8.79 -42.02 13.06
N LEU A 743 8.50 -40.78 13.58
CA LEU A 743 8.36 -39.58 12.79
C LEU A 743 9.64 -39.19 12.04
N SER A 744 10.79 -39.41 12.66
CA SER A 744 12.11 -39.13 12.07
C SER A 744 12.67 -40.30 11.24
N HIS A 745 11.90 -41.39 11.03
CA HIS A 745 12.32 -42.58 10.26
C HIS A 745 13.59 -43.21 10.80
N THR A 746 13.75 -43.24 12.15
CA THR A 746 14.91 -43.85 12.85
C THR A 746 14.51 -44.95 13.81
N ALA A 747 13.28 -45.48 13.65
CA ALA A 747 12.76 -46.53 14.58
C ALA A 747 13.17 -47.95 14.19
N GLY A 748 13.92 -48.13 13.12
CA GLY A 748 14.40 -49.46 12.69
C GLY A 748 13.39 -50.23 11.82
N LEU A 749 12.36 -49.56 11.27
CA LEU A 749 11.41 -50.12 10.32
C LEU A 749 12.02 -50.13 8.91
N PRO A 750 11.77 -51.16 8.07
CA PRO A 750 12.14 -51.14 6.68
C PRO A 750 11.35 -50.08 5.90
N ALA A 751 11.76 -49.73 4.68
CA ALA A 751 11.16 -48.68 3.90
C ALA A 751 9.69 -48.93 3.61
N TRP A 752 9.35 -50.09 3.17
CA TRP A 752 7.98 -50.49 2.80
C TRP A 752 7.85 -52.02 2.77
N ILE A 753 6.63 -52.53 2.63
CA ILE A 753 6.30 -53.93 2.37
C ILE A 753 5.52 -53.99 1.05
N ASP A 754 5.74 -55.01 0.27
CA ASP A 754 4.94 -55.28 -0.91
C ASP A 754 3.63 -55.96 -0.55
N PHE A 755 2.61 -55.16 -0.22
CA PHE A 755 1.29 -55.70 0.13
C PHE A 755 0.52 -56.28 -1.05
N THR A 756 1.03 -56.14 -2.30
CA THR A 756 0.39 -56.76 -3.45
C THR A 756 0.40 -58.29 -3.34
N ASN A 757 1.33 -58.84 -2.57
CA ASN A 757 1.38 -60.28 -2.23
C ASN A 757 0.13 -60.78 -1.49
N LEU A 758 -0.59 -59.88 -0.82
CA LEU A 758 -1.87 -60.19 -0.17
C LEU A 758 -3.07 -60.18 -1.14
N THR A 759 -2.85 -59.71 -2.34
CA THR A 759 -3.90 -59.46 -3.35
C THR A 759 -3.71 -60.25 -4.66
N VAL A 760 -2.60 -60.98 -4.79
CA VAL A 760 -2.25 -61.76 -5.97
C VAL A 760 -2.01 -63.20 -5.59
N ASN A 761 -2.66 -64.12 -6.25
CA ASN A 761 -2.48 -65.54 -6.09
C ASN A 761 -2.09 -66.14 -7.44
N GLY A 762 -0.89 -66.77 -7.51
CA GLY A 762 -0.40 -67.39 -8.75
C GLY A 762 -0.12 -66.45 -9.90
N GLY A 763 0.04 -65.16 -9.67
CA GLY A 763 0.29 -64.11 -10.68
C GLY A 763 -0.97 -63.45 -11.21
N GLU A 764 -2.13 -63.86 -10.77
CA GLU A 764 -3.44 -63.23 -11.06
C GLU A 764 -4.02 -62.58 -9.81
N TRP A 765 -4.94 -61.63 -9.99
CA TRP A 765 -5.63 -60.98 -8.89
C TRP A 765 -6.50 -61.99 -8.10
N ASP A 766 -6.32 -62.01 -6.80
CA ASP A 766 -7.13 -62.86 -5.94
C ASP A 766 -8.55 -62.28 -5.84
N GLY A 767 -9.51 -62.92 -6.54
CA GLY A 767 -10.92 -62.53 -6.53
C GLY A 767 -11.60 -62.64 -5.17
N ASP A 768 -10.98 -63.33 -4.20
CA ASP A 768 -11.44 -63.37 -2.83
C ASP A 768 -11.08 -62.12 -2.04
N CYS A 769 -10.03 -61.41 -2.41
CA CYS A 769 -9.54 -60.22 -1.74
C CYS A 769 -9.88 -58.93 -2.48
N LEU A 770 -9.95 -58.96 -3.83
CA LEU A 770 -10.22 -57.80 -4.69
C LEU A 770 -11.42 -58.05 -5.62
N SER A 771 -12.21 -57.03 -5.84
CA SER A 771 -13.34 -57.07 -6.79
C SER A 771 -13.39 -55.79 -7.61
N LYS A 772 -13.76 -55.90 -8.88
CA LYS A 772 -14.04 -54.74 -9.76
C LYS A 772 -15.41 -54.15 -9.50
N GLU A 773 -16.23 -54.83 -8.73
CA GLU A 773 -17.58 -54.41 -8.35
C GLU A 773 -17.68 -54.30 -6.80
N HIS A 774 -18.46 -53.36 -6.33
CA HIS A 774 -18.78 -53.26 -4.91
C HIS A 774 -19.71 -54.45 -4.51
N THR A 775 -19.26 -55.23 -3.54
CA THR A 775 -19.98 -56.38 -2.98
C THR A 775 -20.03 -56.30 -1.46
N ASP A 776 -20.90 -57.06 -0.81
CA ASP A 776 -20.92 -57.12 0.66
C ASP A 776 -19.59 -57.61 1.28
N LYS A 777 -18.81 -58.44 0.55
CA LYS A 777 -17.50 -58.95 0.93
C LYS A 777 -16.40 -57.93 0.64
N CYS A 778 -16.38 -57.37 -0.57
CA CYS A 778 -15.41 -56.38 -1.03
C CYS A 778 -16.08 -54.99 -1.08
N CYS A 779 -16.07 -54.28 0.04
CA CYS A 779 -16.77 -53.01 0.20
C CYS A 779 -15.86 -51.82 0.50
N ASN A 780 -14.55 -52.06 0.72
CA ASN A 780 -13.57 -50.99 0.94
C ASN A 780 -12.99 -50.54 -0.40
N PRO A 781 -13.15 -49.28 -0.82
CA PRO A 781 -12.62 -48.79 -2.09
C PRO A 781 -11.08 -48.72 -2.08
N VAL A 782 -10.45 -49.23 -3.13
CA VAL A 782 -9.01 -49.13 -3.39
C VAL A 782 -8.73 -48.08 -4.45
N CYS A 783 -9.47 -48.11 -5.56
CA CYS A 783 -9.45 -47.11 -6.63
C CYS A 783 -10.83 -47.09 -7.34
N ALA A 784 -10.91 -46.40 -8.49
CA ALA A 784 -12.16 -46.16 -9.21
C ALA A 784 -13.02 -47.44 -9.39
N ASP A 785 -12.38 -48.52 -9.82
CA ASP A 785 -13.01 -49.75 -10.25
C ASP A 785 -12.51 -50.94 -9.43
N MET A 786 -12.12 -50.71 -8.16
CA MET A 786 -11.56 -51.75 -7.34
C MET A 786 -11.92 -51.58 -5.85
N TRP A 787 -12.42 -52.67 -5.26
CA TRP A 787 -12.76 -52.79 -3.85
C TRP A 787 -12.02 -53.97 -3.22
N THR A 788 -11.72 -53.83 -1.93
CA THR A 788 -11.13 -54.92 -1.14
C THR A 788 -12.00 -55.28 0.04
N THR A 789 -11.68 -56.41 0.70
CA THR A 789 -12.42 -56.91 1.85
C THR A 789 -12.24 -56.03 3.08
N LYS A 790 -13.15 -56.12 4.05
CA LYS A 790 -13.06 -55.43 5.34
C LYS A 790 -11.83 -55.84 6.12
N GLU A 791 -11.42 -57.11 6.02
CA GLU A 791 -10.31 -57.71 6.76
C GLU A 791 -8.93 -57.34 6.19
N MET A 792 -8.86 -56.73 5.01
CA MET A 792 -7.59 -56.35 4.38
C MET A 792 -6.74 -55.45 5.27
N SER A 793 -7.33 -54.50 5.96
CA SER A 793 -6.62 -53.60 6.88
C SER A 793 -5.96 -54.42 8.04
N ASP A 794 -6.63 -55.40 8.59
CA ASP A 794 -6.09 -56.25 9.66
C ASP A 794 -5.00 -57.18 9.11
N SER A 795 -5.10 -57.65 7.88
CA SER A 795 -4.07 -58.42 7.20
C SER A 795 -2.79 -57.59 7.00
N ILE A 796 -2.94 -56.33 6.56
CA ILE A 796 -1.80 -55.41 6.44
C ILE A 796 -1.12 -55.19 7.80
N TYR A 797 -1.87 -54.96 8.88
CA TYR A 797 -1.28 -54.80 10.21
C TYR A 797 -0.59 -56.05 10.70
N LYS A 798 -1.13 -57.23 10.39
CA LYS A 798 -0.50 -58.51 10.73
C LYS A 798 0.86 -58.65 10.04
N GLU A 799 0.95 -58.37 8.75
CA GLU A 799 2.22 -58.37 7.99
C GLU A 799 3.24 -57.38 8.61
N ILE A 800 2.80 -56.18 9.01
CA ILE A 800 3.68 -55.20 9.64
C ILE A 800 4.19 -55.71 10.99
N LEU A 801 3.39 -56.46 11.78
CA LEU A 801 3.81 -57.02 13.05
C LEU A 801 4.88 -58.12 12.89
N GLU A 802 4.89 -58.86 11.79
CA GLU A 802 5.90 -59.92 11.56
C GLU A 802 7.30 -59.35 11.23
N ILE A 803 7.44 -58.06 11.03
CA ILE A 803 8.71 -57.41 10.65
C ILE A 803 9.68 -57.38 11.82
N LYS A 804 10.92 -57.72 11.57
CA LYS A 804 12.01 -57.57 12.52
C LYS A 804 12.55 -56.13 12.45
N LEU A 805 12.55 -55.49 13.60
CA LEU A 805 13.20 -54.17 13.72
C LEU A 805 14.70 -54.29 13.56
N THR A 806 15.33 -53.36 12.87
CA THR A 806 16.77 -53.18 12.80
C THR A 806 17.16 -52.02 13.74
N PRO A 807 17.46 -52.26 15.03
CA PRO A 807 17.90 -51.22 15.96
C PRO A 807 19.19 -50.58 15.40
N ASP A 808 19.40 -49.30 15.66
CA ASP A 808 20.59 -48.54 15.25
C ASP A 808 20.84 -48.40 13.74
N GLN A 809 19.84 -48.66 12.91
CA GLN A 809 19.93 -48.51 11.46
C GLN A 809 20.18 -47.06 10.99
N GLY A 810 20.05 -46.07 11.87
CA GLY A 810 20.05 -44.67 11.48
C GLY A 810 18.77 -44.24 10.74
N TYR A 811 18.88 -43.27 9.84
CA TYR A 811 17.75 -42.82 9.04
C TYR A 811 17.47 -43.77 7.88
N LEU A 812 16.26 -44.32 7.86
CA LEU A 812 15.71 -45.04 6.72
C LEU A 812 14.22 -44.65 6.57
N TYR A 813 13.90 -43.91 5.47
CA TYR A 813 12.52 -43.53 5.18
C TYR A 813 11.60 -44.74 5.16
N SER A 814 10.56 -44.74 5.98
CA SER A 814 9.62 -45.83 6.13
C SER A 814 8.17 -45.40 6.08
N ASP A 815 7.37 -46.08 5.31
CA ASP A 815 5.90 -45.88 5.24
C ASP A 815 5.22 -46.56 6.47
N LEU A 816 5.82 -47.59 7.01
CA LEU A 816 5.17 -48.48 7.96
C LEU A 816 4.80 -47.79 9.29
N GLY A 817 5.60 -46.86 9.75
CA GLY A 817 5.28 -46.11 10.98
C GLY A 817 3.98 -45.33 10.87
N TYR A 818 3.59 -44.92 9.68
CA TYR A 818 2.37 -44.14 9.44
C TYR A 818 1.11 -44.99 9.49
N TYR A 819 1.17 -46.29 9.24
CA TYR A 819 0.04 -47.21 9.50
C TYR A 819 -0.23 -47.31 11.02
N TYR A 820 0.79 -47.35 11.85
CA TYR A 820 0.61 -47.32 13.32
C TYR A 820 0.05 -46.00 13.79
N TYR A 821 0.47 -44.87 13.22
CA TYR A 821 -0.07 -43.57 13.55
C TYR A 821 -1.54 -43.45 13.18
N LYS A 822 -1.94 -43.96 11.99
CA LYS A 822 -3.36 -44.01 11.62
C LYS A 822 -4.15 -44.75 12.71
N LYS A 823 -3.75 -45.96 13.06
CA LYS A 823 -4.42 -46.78 14.10
C LYS A 823 -4.49 -46.10 15.46
N MET A 824 -3.41 -45.41 15.85
CA MET A 824 -3.35 -44.64 17.11
C MET A 824 -4.33 -43.45 17.08
N ILE A 825 -4.31 -42.65 16.04
CA ILE A 825 -5.20 -41.48 15.90
C ILE A 825 -6.65 -41.91 15.94
N GLU A 826 -7.02 -42.94 15.19
CA GLU A 826 -8.37 -43.47 15.14
C GLU A 826 -8.85 -44.01 16.48
N LYS A 827 -7.97 -44.74 17.24
CA LYS A 827 -8.25 -45.18 18.60
C LYS A 827 -8.47 -44.00 19.56
N MET A 828 -7.67 -42.94 19.44
CA MET A 828 -7.76 -41.79 20.35
C MET A 828 -8.90 -40.84 20.05
N THR A 829 -9.25 -40.72 18.81
CA THR A 829 -10.31 -39.79 18.36
C THR A 829 -11.69 -40.47 18.26
N GLY A 830 -11.73 -41.79 18.14
CA GLY A 830 -12.95 -42.57 17.96
C GLY A 830 -13.56 -42.48 16.57
N VAL A 831 -12.85 -41.83 15.63
CA VAL A 831 -13.34 -41.66 14.23
C VAL A 831 -12.23 -41.96 13.23
N PRO A 832 -12.54 -42.32 11.97
CA PRO A 832 -11.56 -42.53 10.93
C PRO A 832 -10.68 -41.29 10.68
N LEU A 833 -9.41 -41.52 10.31
CA LEU A 833 -8.41 -40.45 10.10
C LEU A 833 -8.84 -39.44 9.05
N ASP A 834 -9.41 -39.91 7.94
CA ASP A 834 -9.91 -39.07 6.85
C ASP A 834 -11.04 -38.14 7.32
N PHE A 835 -11.95 -38.67 8.13
CA PHE A 835 -13.00 -37.88 8.74
C PHE A 835 -12.44 -36.88 9.74
N TYR A 836 -11.52 -37.31 10.63
CA TYR A 836 -10.92 -36.43 11.64
C TYR A 836 -10.21 -35.25 11.02
N VAL A 837 -9.34 -35.46 10.02
CA VAL A 837 -8.60 -34.35 9.40
C VAL A 837 -9.52 -33.46 8.56
N SER A 838 -10.55 -34.02 7.93
CA SER A 838 -11.55 -33.22 7.20
C SER A 838 -12.27 -32.25 8.12
N GLU A 839 -12.81 -32.74 9.25
CA GLU A 839 -13.57 -31.90 10.18
C GLU A 839 -12.66 -30.94 10.97
N THR A 840 -11.44 -31.38 11.32
CA THR A 840 -10.55 -30.59 12.15
C THR A 840 -9.78 -29.54 11.38
N PHE A 841 -9.39 -29.82 10.12
CA PHE A 841 -8.52 -28.93 9.34
C PHE A 841 -9.14 -28.52 8.01
N TYR A 842 -9.53 -29.45 7.12
CA TYR A 842 -9.84 -29.11 5.74
C TYR A 842 -11.09 -28.26 5.62
N LYS A 843 -12.17 -28.62 6.29
CA LYS A 843 -13.42 -27.84 6.29
C LYS A 843 -13.25 -26.48 6.96
N PRO A 844 -12.68 -26.38 8.17
CA PRO A 844 -12.46 -25.09 8.81
C PRO A 844 -11.54 -24.17 8.01
N MET A 845 -10.54 -24.72 7.30
CA MET A 845 -9.66 -23.96 6.41
C MET A 845 -10.30 -23.64 5.05
N GLY A 846 -11.51 -24.09 4.78
CA GLY A 846 -12.21 -23.89 3.51
C GLY A 846 -11.59 -24.63 2.33
N LEU A 847 -10.83 -25.70 2.57
CA LEU A 847 -10.20 -26.51 1.52
C LEU A 847 -11.24 -27.43 0.88
N ARG A 848 -11.68 -27.09 -0.34
CA ARG A 848 -12.72 -27.84 -1.06
C ARG A 848 -12.18 -28.88 -2.01
N SER A 849 -10.93 -28.74 -2.45
CA SER A 849 -10.26 -29.60 -3.41
C SER A 849 -9.23 -30.54 -2.76
N MET A 850 -9.29 -30.68 -1.44
CA MET A 850 -8.41 -31.55 -0.66
C MET A 850 -9.23 -32.55 0.13
N GLY A 851 -8.88 -33.81 0.04
CA GLY A 851 -9.62 -34.90 0.76
C GLY A 851 -9.12 -36.28 0.38
N TYR A 852 -9.73 -37.26 0.98
CA TYR A 852 -9.55 -38.67 0.69
C TYR A 852 -10.61 -39.14 -0.32
N ASN A 853 -10.28 -40.22 -1.06
CA ASN A 853 -11.18 -40.84 -2.01
C ASN A 853 -11.83 -39.84 -2.98
N PRO A 854 -11.00 -39.20 -3.85
CA PRO A 854 -11.43 -38.10 -4.69
C PRO A 854 -12.64 -38.45 -5.55
N GLN A 855 -12.80 -39.67 -5.99
CA GLN A 855 -13.93 -40.13 -6.83
C GLN A 855 -15.30 -40.06 -6.15
N LYS A 856 -15.36 -40.07 -4.82
CA LYS A 856 -16.63 -39.83 -4.08
C LYS A 856 -17.00 -38.35 -4.04
N ASN A 857 -16.00 -37.48 -4.07
CA ASN A 857 -16.17 -36.05 -3.84
C ASN A 857 -16.08 -35.23 -5.13
N TRP A 858 -15.35 -35.74 -6.15
CA TRP A 858 -15.10 -35.09 -7.43
C TRP A 858 -15.18 -36.15 -8.55
N PRO A 859 -16.43 -36.56 -8.95
CA PRO A 859 -16.62 -37.55 -9.99
C PRO A 859 -16.13 -37.19 -11.38
#